data_1acc94fa9baaf988bcedc9a1b34c0238
#
_entry.id   1acc94fa9baaf988bcedc9a1b34c0238
#
_cell.length_a   1.000
_cell.length_b   1.000
_cell.length_c   1.000
_cell.angle_alpha   90.00
_cell.angle_beta   90.00
_cell.angle_gamma   90.00
#
_symmetry.space_group_name_H-M   'P 1'
#
loop_
_entity.id
_entity.type
_entity.pdbx_description
1 polymer ?
#
loop_
_entity_poly.entity_id
_entity_poly.type
_entity_poly.pdbx_seq_one_letter_code
_entity_poly.pdbx_strand_id
1 'polypeptide(L)'
;MPSTAWSGAEASAPEQPAWLDSGNSVGKRVDALLQEMTLPEKVGQMDQQLVTTLTDADGGRCGDFGFNMPNTECMQKILIEQQTGSILAGGTNNPPDTTGKGGIGNTGEDWANEYNTIQSFAIQNSRLHIPVIFGVDAVHGFGHPWQAPLFPQSIGMGATWDTGAALTGGAMTAKATKATGWTWVFAPVQDLARDNRWGRTYETWAEQPVLASALGAANVKGLQTARGGQHSLGVAATVKHFAGYSQSINGHDRNEALLPLSYLQSTILPSYIAGIDAGAETVMVNSGSINSVPATASHYLLTDILRGQLGFKGVVISDYQDVPALQTAYHITPDLSGAIAKAVNAGVDMSMQVFDAAGWQTAALQAVQSGAISQDRIDEAVRRILTLKFNLGLFDQPCMKDYSKPCVDASAANDAVTSGRAEALKAAQESITLLRNQNNVLPLAADSNVVVTGPSADSMTNQLGGWSVSWQGVFDSGHVCCMGDPKQIPPGSTVLTGIQAANSNAVYARDQASALAASSASAYVVAVGEKAYAEGLGDNPAPALPPDQQALIAALQVTGKPVIVVVLAGRPVGLGPAATADAVLMAYQGSTEAGEAVADVLFGKVNPSGKLPISWPTDAAKVGGDFDGTAPSPLGDQPKFFDQLTGTGSGPGHAYNPLYPFGFGLSYTTFQHSELKVPSRMSANGSGTVRFKVTNTGTVDGTDIVPVYVNRPIGDTVTPTQRLVAFTRVAVKAGESKMVSVRFKASALGETAGDIDASGPPTVQPGDYVLQLNKNTTTPYEVDLSAKFTVN
;
A
#
# COMPACT_ATOMS: atom_id res chain seq x y z
N MET A 1 -39.29 76.00 -10.23
CA MET A 1 -38.00 75.40 -9.94
C MET A 1 -38.17 73.88 -10.13
N PRO A 2 -37.51 73.25 -11.11
CA PRO A 2 -37.64 71.80 -11.29
C PRO A 2 -36.66 71.05 -10.36
N SER A 3 -37.14 70.09 -9.64
CA SER A 3 -36.37 69.17 -8.81
C SER A 3 -35.59 68.22 -9.70
N THR A 4 -34.27 68.25 -9.63
CA THR A 4 -33.37 67.25 -10.23
C THR A 4 -33.33 66.03 -9.35
N ALA A 5 -33.94 64.95 -9.81
CA ALA A 5 -33.76 63.61 -9.24
C ALA A 5 -32.33 63.12 -9.55
N TRP A 6 -31.56 62.90 -8.55
CA TRP A 6 -30.30 62.13 -8.64
C TRP A 6 -30.63 60.68 -8.80
N SER A 7 -30.38 60.12 -9.99
CA SER A 7 -30.34 58.66 -10.20
C SER A 7 -29.01 58.14 -9.61
N GLY A 8 -29.06 57.62 -8.43
CA GLY A 8 -27.95 56.86 -7.91
C GLY A 8 -27.70 55.60 -8.79
N ALA A 9 -26.56 55.56 -9.47
CA ALA A 9 -26.11 54.31 -10.06
C ALA A 9 -25.83 53.36 -8.90
N GLU A 10 -26.63 52.28 -8.78
CA GLU A 10 -26.29 51.14 -7.97
C GLU A 10 -24.95 50.62 -8.46
N ALA A 11 -23.91 50.72 -7.63
CA ALA A 11 -22.65 50.03 -7.86
C ALA A 11 -22.98 48.52 -7.95
N SER A 12 -22.85 47.93 -9.13
CA SER A 12 -22.94 46.48 -9.32
C SER A 12 -21.98 45.83 -8.32
N ALA A 13 -22.47 44.85 -7.57
CA ALA A 13 -21.61 44.03 -6.71
C ALA A 13 -20.42 43.54 -7.56
N PRO A 14 -19.20 43.55 -7.00
CA PRO A 14 -18.03 43.07 -7.74
C PRO A 14 -18.29 41.68 -8.27
N GLU A 15 -18.10 41.49 -9.57
CA GLU A 15 -18.30 40.23 -10.24
C GLU A 15 -17.38 39.16 -9.58
N GLN A 16 -17.95 38.05 -9.15
CA GLN A 16 -17.19 37.01 -8.47
C GLN A 16 -16.10 36.49 -9.42
N PRO A 17 -14.84 36.31 -8.95
CA PRO A 17 -13.77 35.82 -9.79
C PRO A 17 -14.15 34.50 -10.49
N ALA A 18 -13.79 34.36 -11.76
CA ALA A 18 -14.21 33.24 -12.59
C ALA A 18 -13.82 31.86 -12.04
N TRP A 19 -12.74 31.77 -11.26
CA TRP A 19 -12.31 30.52 -10.63
C TRP A 19 -13.14 30.15 -9.39
N LEU A 20 -13.85 31.05 -8.78
CA LEU A 20 -14.77 30.80 -7.66
C LEU A 20 -16.19 30.48 -8.14
N ASP A 21 -16.52 30.71 -9.41
CA ASP A 21 -17.80 30.38 -9.99
C ASP A 21 -17.88 28.86 -10.29
N SER A 22 -18.64 28.12 -9.50
CA SER A 22 -18.86 26.68 -9.66
C SER A 22 -19.66 26.30 -10.92
N GLY A 23 -20.27 27.26 -11.61
CA GLY A 23 -20.90 27.07 -12.92
C GLY A 23 -19.91 26.92 -14.07
N ASN A 24 -18.66 27.36 -13.89
CA ASN A 24 -17.60 27.17 -14.87
C ASN A 24 -16.98 25.76 -14.80
N SER A 25 -16.57 25.24 -15.97
CA SER A 25 -15.81 23.98 -16.02
C SER A 25 -14.48 24.11 -15.26
N VAL A 26 -13.96 22.98 -14.72
CA VAL A 26 -12.66 22.93 -14.03
C VAL A 26 -11.56 23.57 -14.89
N GLY A 27 -11.49 23.26 -16.19
CA GLY A 27 -10.49 23.86 -17.08
C GLY A 27 -10.56 25.39 -17.12
N LYS A 28 -11.77 25.98 -17.25
CA LYS A 28 -11.94 27.45 -17.21
C LYS A 28 -11.52 28.04 -15.86
N ARG A 29 -11.88 27.40 -14.77
CA ARG A 29 -11.51 27.83 -13.41
C ARG A 29 -10.00 27.84 -13.23
N VAL A 30 -9.32 26.76 -13.67
CA VAL A 30 -7.86 26.62 -13.64
C VAL A 30 -7.19 27.69 -14.49
N ASP A 31 -7.65 27.90 -15.74
CA ASP A 31 -7.10 28.90 -16.65
C ASP A 31 -7.19 30.33 -16.07
N ALA A 32 -8.35 30.67 -15.53
CA ALA A 32 -8.58 31.97 -14.92
C ALA A 32 -7.68 32.18 -13.68
N LEU A 33 -7.56 31.19 -12.80
CA LEU A 33 -6.73 31.28 -11.61
C LEU A 33 -5.25 31.39 -11.97
N LEU A 34 -4.77 30.53 -12.89
CA LEU A 34 -3.36 30.49 -13.30
C LEU A 34 -2.89 31.83 -13.93
N GLN A 35 -3.78 32.55 -14.64
CA GLN A 35 -3.49 33.84 -15.19
C GLN A 35 -3.30 34.94 -14.13
N GLU A 36 -3.99 34.84 -13.00
CA GLU A 36 -3.89 35.79 -11.90
C GLU A 36 -2.70 35.54 -10.98
N MET A 37 -2.14 34.32 -11.01
CA MET A 37 -1.04 33.91 -10.13
C MET A 37 0.29 34.55 -10.53
N THR A 38 0.98 35.08 -9.51
CA THR A 38 2.39 35.50 -9.62
C THR A 38 3.31 34.27 -9.65
N LEU A 39 4.55 34.45 -10.10
CA LEU A 39 5.52 33.37 -10.12
C LEU A 39 5.81 32.79 -8.70
N PRO A 40 5.98 33.60 -7.62
CA PRO A 40 6.08 33.07 -6.27
C PRO A 40 4.87 32.23 -5.85
N GLU A 41 3.64 32.63 -6.17
CA GLU A 41 2.44 31.85 -5.88
C GLU A 41 2.44 30.52 -6.64
N LYS A 42 2.92 30.49 -7.88
CA LYS A 42 3.04 29.28 -8.68
C LYS A 42 4.04 28.29 -8.08
N VAL A 43 5.25 28.73 -7.77
CA VAL A 43 6.26 27.84 -7.18
C VAL A 43 5.91 27.37 -5.77
N GLY A 44 5.16 28.18 -5.00
CA GLY A 44 4.63 27.79 -3.70
C GLY A 44 3.62 26.63 -3.81
N GLN A 45 2.82 26.57 -4.89
CA GLN A 45 1.91 25.44 -5.12
C GLN A 45 2.66 24.12 -5.39
N MET A 46 3.92 24.18 -5.82
CA MET A 46 4.75 23.01 -6.12
C MET A 46 5.51 22.47 -4.89
N ASP A 47 5.23 23.01 -3.70
CA ASP A 47 5.86 22.68 -2.42
C ASP A 47 4.89 21.99 -1.48
N GLN A 48 5.33 20.90 -0.85
CA GLN A 48 4.63 20.22 0.22
C GLN A 48 5.47 20.20 1.49
N GLN A 49 4.91 20.71 2.59
CA GLN A 49 5.55 20.81 3.89
C GLN A 49 4.88 19.88 4.91
N LEU A 50 5.64 19.44 5.93
CA LEU A 50 5.04 18.73 7.06
C LEU A 50 4.15 19.66 7.89
N VAL A 51 3.06 19.13 8.44
CA VAL A 51 2.17 19.89 9.33
C VAL A 51 2.91 20.47 10.54
N THR A 52 3.97 19.82 11.01
CA THR A 52 4.83 20.33 12.08
C THR A 52 5.51 21.63 11.75
N THR A 53 5.72 21.98 10.48
CA THR A 53 6.27 23.29 10.11
C THR A 53 5.32 24.44 10.44
N LEU A 54 4.06 24.13 10.72
CA LEU A 54 3.03 25.10 11.14
C LEU A 54 2.92 25.22 12.65
N THR A 55 3.67 24.42 13.41
CA THR A 55 3.66 24.41 14.88
C THR A 55 4.91 25.09 15.44
N ASP A 56 4.81 25.59 16.66
CA ASP A 56 5.89 26.27 17.36
C ASP A 56 6.59 25.31 18.33
N ALA A 57 7.93 25.29 18.27
CA ALA A 57 8.73 24.77 19.35
C ALA A 57 8.81 25.78 20.49
N ASP A 58 8.99 25.32 21.71
CA ASP A 58 9.38 26.17 22.84
C ASP A 58 10.60 27.04 22.48
N GLY A 59 10.36 28.28 22.07
CA GLY A 59 11.43 29.22 21.69
C GLY A 59 11.26 29.92 20.33
N GLY A 60 10.10 29.88 19.67
CA GLY A 60 9.76 30.69 18.49
C GLY A 60 10.36 30.22 17.18
N ARG A 61 10.60 28.95 17.02
CA ARG A 61 10.98 28.32 15.74
C ARG A 61 9.84 27.49 15.19
N CYS A 62 9.40 27.79 13.97
CA CYS A 62 8.49 26.92 13.25
C CYS A 62 9.20 25.59 12.88
N GLY A 63 8.57 24.45 13.11
CA GLY A 63 9.11 23.14 12.72
C GLY A 63 9.52 22.22 13.86
N ASP A 64 8.79 22.22 14.97
CA ASP A 64 9.01 21.25 16.04
C ASP A 64 8.17 19.97 15.83
N PHE A 65 8.76 18.83 16.17
CA PHE A 65 8.09 17.51 16.20
C PHE A 65 7.22 17.34 17.45
N GLY A 66 6.45 18.37 17.82
CA GLY A 66 5.54 18.32 18.96
C GLY A 66 4.09 18.04 18.56
N PHE A 67 3.29 17.53 19.50
CA PHE A 67 1.83 17.38 19.38
C PHE A 67 1.14 18.72 19.67
N ASN A 68 1.50 19.77 18.95
CA ASN A 68 1.01 21.12 19.14
C ASN A 68 0.09 21.53 18.00
N MET A 69 -0.91 22.34 18.31
CA MET A 69 -1.76 22.96 17.27
C MET A 69 -0.95 23.96 16.43
N PRO A 70 -1.27 24.12 15.14
CA PRO A 70 -0.70 25.14 14.30
C PRO A 70 -0.86 26.54 14.92
N ASN A 71 0.20 27.33 14.89
CA ASN A 71 0.15 28.71 15.39
C ASN A 71 0.10 29.73 14.24
N THR A 72 -0.43 30.92 14.55
CA THR A 72 -0.66 31.96 13.56
C THR A 72 0.63 32.46 12.90
N GLU A 73 1.74 32.56 13.63
CA GLU A 73 3.02 33.05 13.09
C GLU A 73 3.60 32.07 12.08
N CYS A 74 3.62 30.78 12.40
CA CYS A 74 4.13 29.75 11.49
C CYS A 74 3.21 29.57 10.27
N MET A 75 1.89 29.60 10.45
CA MET A 75 0.94 29.61 9.33
C MET A 75 1.12 30.83 8.43
N GLN A 76 1.35 32.04 9.00
CA GLN A 76 1.63 33.23 8.23
C GLN A 76 2.89 33.06 7.39
N LYS A 77 3.97 32.58 7.99
CA LYS A 77 5.25 32.36 7.32
C LYS A 77 5.17 31.35 6.20
N ILE A 78 4.64 30.15 6.49
CA ILE A 78 4.65 29.01 5.55
C ILE A 78 3.56 29.16 4.47
N LEU A 79 2.32 29.45 4.88
CA LEU A 79 1.17 29.42 3.97
C LEU A 79 0.98 30.73 3.19
N ILE A 80 1.38 31.87 3.77
CA ILE A 80 1.11 33.18 3.17
C ILE A 80 2.36 33.78 2.56
N GLU A 81 3.48 33.83 3.27
CA GLU A 81 4.72 34.42 2.75
C GLU A 81 5.42 33.50 1.75
N GLN A 82 5.53 32.20 2.05
CA GLN A 82 6.11 31.19 1.15
C GLN A 82 5.07 30.51 0.25
N GLN A 83 3.77 30.73 0.50
CA GLN A 83 2.67 30.32 -0.38
C GLN A 83 2.61 28.80 -0.64
N THR A 84 3.05 27.99 0.35
CA THR A 84 3.03 26.54 0.30
C THR A 84 1.63 26.02 -0.05
N GLY A 85 1.57 25.20 -1.10
CA GLY A 85 0.32 24.71 -1.66
C GLY A 85 -0.18 23.39 -1.09
N SER A 86 0.65 22.68 -0.33
CA SER A 86 0.32 21.36 0.21
C SER A 86 0.91 21.12 1.59
N ILE A 87 0.17 20.40 2.44
CA ILE A 87 0.61 19.96 3.77
C ILE A 87 0.53 18.43 3.85
N LEU A 88 1.52 17.83 4.51
CA LEU A 88 1.67 16.40 4.73
C LEU A 88 1.57 16.06 6.22
N ALA A 89 0.87 14.96 6.55
CA ALA A 89 1.06 14.24 7.79
C ALA A 89 1.64 12.85 7.51
N GLY A 90 2.88 12.62 7.93
CA GLY A 90 3.63 11.39 7.69
C GLY A 90 3.65 10.41 8.86
N GLY A 91 2.66 10.47 9.77
CA GLY A 91 2.53 9.51 10.87
C GLY A 91 3.31 9.82 12.16
N THR A 92 3.86 11.03 12.29
CA THR A 92 4.53 11.50 13.53
C THR A 92 3.94 12.77 14.10
N ASN A 93 2.86 13.24 13.53
CA ASN A 93 2.27 14.57 13.69
C ASN A 93 0.79 14.47 14.05
N ASN A 94 0.50 13.75 15.12
CA ASN A 94 -0.88 13.57 15.55
C ASN A 94 -1.38 14.83 16.27
N PRO A 95 -2.57 15.36 15.93
CA PRO A 95 -3.09 16.54 16.58
C PRO A 95 -3.33 16.30 18.08
N PRO A 96 -3.13 17.32 18.95
CA PRO A 96 -3.48 17.24 20.36
C PRO A 96 -4.99 17.19 20.56
N ASP A 97 -5.45 17.08 21.82
CA ASP A 97 -6.88 17.28 22.13
C ASP A 97 -7.31 18.70 21.78
N THR A 98 -8.08 18.83 20.73
CA THR A 98 -8.66 20.08 20.24
C THR A 98 -10.04 20.36 20.80
N THR A 99 -10.62 19.38 21.49
CA THR A 99 -12.00 19.45 21.98
C THR A 99 -12.13 20.14 23.34
N GLY A 100 -10.99 20.29 24.06
CA GLY A 100 -10.95 20.83 25.42
C GLY A 100 -11.60 19.92 26.47
N LYS A 101 -11.89 18.66 26.14
CA LYS A 101 -12.50 17.67 27.05
C LYS A 101 -11.46 16.93 27.90
N GLY A 102 -10.15 17.24 27.73
CA GLY A 102 -9.05 16.58 28.46
C GLY A 102 -8.77 15.16 27.99
N GLY A 103 -8.98 14.88 26.67
CA GLY A 103 -8.64 13.64 26.00
C GLY A 103 -7.14 13.52 25.70
N ILE A 104 -6.74 12.40 25.10
CA ILE A 104 -5.37 12.16 24.66
C ILE A 104 -5.07 12.69 23.25
N GLY A 105 -6.05 13.34 22.63
CA GLY A 105 -5.94 13.83 21.25
C GLY A 105 -5.97 12.71 20.18
N ASN A 106 -5.59 13.08 18.97
CA ASN A 106 -5.46 12.17 17.82
C ASN A 106 -6.73 11.39 17.49
N THR A 107 -7.88 12.02 17.64
CA THR A 107 -9.19 11.48 17.21
C THR A 107 -9.57 12.03 15.85
N GLY A 108 -10.59 11.47 15.21
CA GLY A 108 -11.09 12.01 13.95
C GLY A 108 -11.56 13.46 14.06
N GLU A 109 -12.14 13.86 15.21
CA GLU A 109 -12.54 15.24 15.50
C GLU A 109 -11.31 16.16 15.57
N ASP A 110 -10.22 15.71 16.21
CA ASP A 110 -8.98 16.50 16.33
C ASP A 110 -8.34 16.73 14.95
N TRP A 111 -8.27 15.72 14.11
CA TRP A 111 -7.77 15.83 12.73
C TRP A 111 -8.59 16.80 11.88
N ALA A 112 -9.92 16.78 12.03
CA ALA A 112 -10.80 17.69 11.33
C ALA A 112 -10.67 19.13 11.85
N ASN A 113 -10.46 19.33 13.16
CA ASN A 113 -10.25 20.64 13.75
C ASN A 113 -8.89 21.25 13.34
N GLU A 114 -7.82 20.43 13.30
CA GLU A 114 -6.53 20.86 12.78
C GLU A 114 -6.63 21.29 11.31
N TYR A 115 -7.26 20.45 10.47
CA TYR A 115 -7.54 20.79 9.07
C TYR A 115 -8.30 22.11 8.95
N ASN A 116 -9.41 22.27 9.68
CA ASN A 116 -10.22 23.49 9.65
C ASN A 116 -9.42 24.74 10.03
N THR A 117 -8.55 24.63 11.04
CA THR A 117 -7.69 25.72 11.50
C THR A 117 -6.74 26.17 10.39
N ILE A 118 -6.00 25.24 9.80
CA ILE A 118 -5.03 25.52 8.74
C ILE A 118 -5.72 26.03 7.48
N GLN A 119 -6.77 25.34 7.04
CA GLN A 119 -7.45 25.63 5.78
C GLN A 119 -8.14 27.01 5.84
N SER A 120 -8.85 27.30 6.93
CA SER A 120 -9.51 28.60 7.10
C SER A 120 -8.48 29.74 7.13
N PHE A 121 -7.34 29.54 7.81
CA PHE A 121 -6.27 30.53 7.83
C PHE A 121 -5.70 30.79 6.42
N ALA A 122 -5.39 29.74 5.67
CA ALA A 122 -4.85 29.85 4.31
C ALA A 122 -5.82 30.60 3.38
N ILE A 123 -7.11 30.22 3.41
CA ILE A 123 -8.13 30.82 2.56
C ILE A 123 -8.34 32.30 2.90
N GLN A 124 -8.44 32.64 4.19
CA GLN A 124 -8.77 34.01 4.60
C GLN A 124 -7.63 34.99 4.41
N ASN A 125 -6.37 34.51 4.48
CA ASN A 125 -5.21 35.40 4.47
C ASN A 125 -4.43 35.42 3.15
N SER A 126 -4.67 34.45 2.22
CA SER A 126 -4.02 34.48 0.91
C SER A 126 -4.77 35.35 -0.11
N ARG A 127 -4.03 35.98 -1.01
CA ARG A 127 -4.55 36.94 -2.01
C ARG A 127 -5.60 36.34 -2.95
N LEU A 128 -5.40 35.07 -3.37
CA LEU A 128 -6.27 34.38 -4.33
C LEU A 128 -7.18 33.35 -3.66
N HIS A 129 -7.16 33.27 -2.36
CA HIS A 129 -7.96 32.31 -1.57
C HIS A 129 -7.79 30.85 -2.02
N ILE A 130 -6.56 30.46 -2.41
CA ILE A 130 -6.27 29.11 -2.89
C ILE A 130 -6.24 28.15 -1.70
N PRO A 131 -7.09 27.11 -1.69
CA PRO A 131 -7.06 26.10 -0.62
C PRO A 131 -5.76 25.28 -0.65
N VAL A 132 -5.27 24.93 0.53
CA VAL A 132 -4.18 23.96 0.67
C VAL A 132 -4.70 22.55 0.45
N ILE A 133 -3.92 21.67 -0.21
CA ILE A 133 -4.24 20.26 -0.30
C ILE A 133 -3.48 19.47 0.79
N PHE A 134 -4.16 18.52 1.43
CA PHE A 134 -3.63 17.75 2.55
C PHE A 134 -3.39 16.30 2.16
N GLY A 135 -2.12 15.87 2.27
CA GLY A 135 -1.65 14.54 1.95
C GLY A 135 -1.37 13.70 3.20
N VAL A 136 -1.67 12.40 3.14
CA VAL A 136 -1.48 11.48 4.27
C VAL A 136 -1.16 10.06 3.83
N ASP A 137 -0.29 9.38 4.58
CA ASP A 137 0.02 7.96 4.39
C ASP A 137 -1.05 7.09 5.08
N ALA A 138 -2.11 6.80 4.36
CA ALA A 138 -3.20 5.93 4.80
C ALA A 138 -3.17 4.61 4.01
N VAL A 139 -2.12 3.81 4.24
CA VAL A 139 -1.75 2.66 3.38
C VAL A 139 -2.59 1.40 3.62
N HIS A 140 -3.11 1.19 4.85
CA HIS A 140 -3.98 0.04 5.17
C HIS A 140 -5.19 0.43 6.04
N GLY A 141 -5.82 1.55 5.71
CA GLY A 141 -6.83 2.28 6.46
C GLY A 141 -6.30 3.67 6.81
N PHE A 142 -7.13 4.54 7.35
CA PHE A 142 -6.67 5.81 7.91
C PHE A 142 -6.13 5.57 9.31
N GLY A 143 -4.92 5.01 9.40
CA GLY A 143 -4.33 4.49 10.61
C GLY A 143 -3.82 5.53 11.61
N HIS A 144 -3.73 6.80 11.24
CA HIS A 144 -3.18 7.83 12.12
C HIS A 144 -4.08 8.16 13.33
N PRO A 145 -5.40 8.38 13.18
CA PRO A 145 -6.28 8.45 14.33
C PRO A 145 -6.31 7.10 15.06
N TRP A 146 -5.91 7.10 16.33
CA TRP A 146 -5.74 5.87 17.10
C TRP A 146 -7.00 5.00 17.24
N GLN A 147 -8.18 5.58 17.04
CA GLN A 147 -9.46 4.86 17.14
C GLN A 147 -9.89 4.18 15.84
N ALA A 148 -9.17 4.42 14.75
CA ALA A 148 -9.52 3.88 13.44
C ALA A 148 -9.36 2.35 13.41
N PRO A 149 -10.31 1.60 12.82
CA PRO A 149 -10.08 0.22 12.46
C PRO A 149 -9.07 0.16 11.30
N LEU A 150 -8.07 -0.71 11.44
CA LEU A 150 -7.05 -0.95 10.42
C LEU A 150 -7.34 -2.25 9.70
N PHE A 151 -7.13 -2.24 8.39
CA PHE A 151 -7.17 -3.43 7.54
C PHE A 151 -5.85 -4.20 7.65
N PRO A 152 -5.80 -5.48 7.21
CA PRO A 152 -4.51 -6.14 7.01
C PRO A 152 -3.59 -5.28 6.13
N GLN A 153 -2.29 -5.31 6.41
CA GLN A 153 -1.28 -4.73 5.53
C GLN A 153 -1.45 -5.28 4.11
N SER A 154 -0.97 -4.55 3.09
CA SER A 154 -1.27 -4.89 1.70
C SER A 154 -0.90 -6.32 1.32
N ILE A 155 0.19 -6.89 1.87
CA ILE A 155 0.56 -8.29 1.62
C ILE A 155 -0.48 -9.28 2.20
N GLY A 156 -1.08 -8.96 3.35
CA GLY A 156 -2.20 -9.72 3.92
C GLY A 156 -3.46 -9.55 3.08
N MET A 157 -3.76 -8.34 2.62
CA MET A 157 -4.83 -8.13 1.64
C MET A 157 -4.57 -8.90 0.34
N GLY A 158 -3.31 -9.03 -0.08
CA GLY A 158 -2.86 -9.86 -1.19
C GLY A 158 -3.26 -11.32 -1.03
N ALA A 159 -3.14 -11.85 0.19
CA ALA A 159 -3.51 -13.23 0.51
C ALA A 159 -5.01 -13.51 0.41
N THR A 160 -5.85 -12.49 0.42
CA THR A 160 -7.30 -12.67 0.20
C THR A 160 -7.62 -13.04 -1.25
N TRP A 161 -6.81 -12.64 -2.22
CA TRP A 161 -7.10 -12.73 -3.66
C TRP A 161 -8.49 -12.16 -4.00
N ASP A 162 -8.96 -11.18 -3.22
CA ASP A 162 -10.29 -10.58 -3.34
C ASP A 162 -10.21 -9.10 -3.70
N THR A 163 -10.51 -8.78 -4.95
CA THR A 163 -10.61 -7.39 -5.42
C THR A 163 -11.74 -6.62 -4.73
N GLY A 164 -12.77 -7.31 -4.24
CA GLY A 164 -13.85 -6.71 -3.46
C GLY A 164 -13.37 -6.24 -2.08
N ALA A 165 -12.51 -7.02 -1.41
CA ALA A 165 -11.88 -6.62 -0.16
C ALA A 165 -10.96 -5.41 -0.36
N ALA A 166 -10.12 -5.41 -1.41
CA ALA A 166 -9.24 -4.28 -1.73
C ALA A 166 -10.04 -2.99 -2.05
N LEU A 167 -11.12 -3.10 -2.81
CA LEU A 167 -12.03 -1.98 -3.10
C LEU A 167 -12.68 -1.45 -1.81
N THR A 168 -13.15 -2.34 -0.94
CA THR A 168 -13.79 -1.97 0.33
C THR A 168 -12.79 -1.27 1.26
N GLY A 169 -11.56 -1.79 1.39
CA GLY A 169 -10.51 -1.16 2.17
C GLY A 169 -10.23 0.27 1.71
N GLY A 170 -10.08 0.48 0.38
CA GLY A 170 -9.91 1.82 -0.19
C GLY A 170 -11.11 2.74 0.08
N ALA A 171 -12.34 2.23 -0.02
CA ALA A 171 -13.55 3.02 0.22
C ALA A 171 -13.71 3.44 1.70
N MET A 172 -13.35 2.56 2.64
CA MET A 172 -13.36 2.89 4.07
C MET A 172 -12.26 3.91 4.41
N THR A 173 -11.07 3.75 3.84
CA THR A 173 -9.98 4.73 3.96
C THR A 173 -10.44 6.10 3.45
N ALA A 174 -11.02 6.17 2.25
CA ALA A 174 -11.53 7.42 1.68
C ALA A 174 -12.61 8.07 2.56
N LYS A 175 -13.51 7.26 3.12
CA LYS A 175 -14.57 7.78 4.01
C LYS A 175 -13.98 8.47 5.24
N ALA A 176 -12.99 7.84 5.88
CA ALA A 176 -12.35 8.35 7.08
C ALA A 176 -11.51 9.60 6.80
N THR A 177 -10.62 9.54 5.80
CA THR A 177 -9.74 10.67 5.45
C THR A 177 -10.51 11.88 4.92
N LYS A 178 -11.53 11.68 4.07
CA LYS A 178 -12.37 12.77 3.58
C LYS A 178 -13.13 13.50 4.69
N ALA A 179 -13.64 12.75 5.68
CA ALA A 179 -14.37 13.34 6.79
C ALA A 179 -13.51 14.27 7.65
N THR A 180 -12.19 14.02 7.68
CA THR A 180 -11.21 14.85 8.39
C THR A 180 -10.60 15.96 7.54
N GLY A 181 -10.96 16.03 6.24
CA GLY A 181 -10.42 17.04 5.30
C GLY A 181 -9.12 16.61 4.60
N TRP A 182 -8.51 15.49 4.97
CA TRP A 182 -7.28 14.96 4.37
C TRP A 182 -7.64 14.17 3.11
N THR A 183 -7.63 14.86 1.97
CA THR A 183 -8.21 14.36 0.72
C THR A 183 -7.22 13.81 -0.29
N TRP A 184 -5.93 13.73 0.05
CA TRP A 184 -4.89 13.14 -0.77
C TRP A 184 -4.23 11.97 -0.03
N VAL A 185 -4.41 10.75 -0.52
CA VAL A 185 -3.94 9.51 0.11
C VAL A 185 -2.74 8.95 -0.67
N PHE A 186 -1.60 8.75 0.01
CA PHE A 186 -0.39 8.17 -0.57
C PHE A 186 -0.47 6.64 -0.57
N ALA A 187 -1.47 6.12 -1.27
CA ALA A 187 -1.74 4.70 -1.52
C ALA A 187 -2.52 4.55 -2.83
N PRO A 188 -2.45 3.34 -3.48
CA PRO A 188 -1.76 2.13 -3.08
C PRO A 188 -0.28 2.07 -3.46
N VAL A 189 0.48 1.25 -2.73
CA VAL A 189 1.82 0.81 -3.14
C VAL A 189 1.67 -0.22 -4.24
N GLN A 190 2.26 0.03 -5.42
CA GLN A 190 2.20 -0.84 -6.60
C GLN A 190 3.53 -1.52 -6.91
N ASP A 191 4.49 -1.39 -6.00
CA ASP A 191 5.70 -2.18 -6.01
C ASP A 191 5.39 -3.67 -5.86
N LEU A 192 6.25 -4.54 -6.39
CA LEU A 192 6.10 -5.99 -6.30
C LEU A 192 6.91 -6.56 -5.14
N ALA A 193 6.38 -7.57 -4.47
CA ALA A 193 7.05 -8.31 -3.41
C ALA A 193 8.17 -9.21 -3.97
N ARG A 194 9.25 -8.63 -4.46
CA ARG A 194 10.34 -9.34 -5.17
C ARG A 194 11.63 -9.49 -4.36
N ASP A 195 11.71 -8.89 -3.17
CA ASP A 195 12.81 -9.11 -2.25
C ASP A 195 12.30 -9.09 -0.80
N ASN A 196 12.32 -10.25 -0.14
CA ASN A 196 11.85 -10.37 1.25
C ASN A 196 12.77 -9.68 2.26
N ARG A 197 13.97 -9.25 1.86
CA ARG A 197 14.89 -8.49 2.72
C ARG A 197 14.48 -7.04 2.86
N TRP A 198 13.74 -6.51 1.87
CA TRP A 198 13.28 -5.13 1.85
C TRP A 198 12.23 -4.88 2.94
N GLY A 199 12.44 -3.85 3.75
CA GLY A 199 11.61 -3.52 4.90
C GLY A 199 10.17 -3.12 4.55
N ARG A 200 9.87 -2.82 3.27
CA ARG A 200 8.53 -2.42 2.81
C ARG A 200 7.77 -3.53 2.07
N THR A 201 8.26 -4.77 2.12
CA THR A 201 7.57 -5.91 1.51
C THR A 201 6.11 -6.01 1.94
N TYR A 202 5.79 -5.74 3.20
CA TYR A 202 4.43 -5.79 3.74
C TYR A 202 3.46 -4.78 3.11
N GLU A 203 3.98 -3.67 2.56
CA GLU A 203 3.17 -2.66 1.87
C GLU A 203 2.76 -3.09 0.45
N THR A 204 3.38 -4.12 -0.11
CA THR A 204 3.11 -4.63 -1.45
C THR A 204 1.98 -5.66 -1.46
N TRP A 205 1.28 -5.81 -2.59
CA TRP A 205 0.16 -6.75 -2.71
C TRP A 205 0.61 -8.19 -2.97
N ALA A 206 1.60 -8.38 -3.83
CA ALA A 206 2.04 -9.70 -4.26
C ALA A 206 3.38 -9.65 -5.02
N GLU A 207 3.97 -10.84 -5.22
CA GLU A 207 5.12 -11.01 -6.12
C GLU A 207 4.71 -11.02 -7.60
N GLN A 208 3.45 -11.39 -7.91
CA GLN A 208 2.97 -11.54 -9.29
C GLN A 208 2.28 -10.27 -9.79
N PRO A 209 2.71 -9.72 -10.95
CA PRO A 209 2.16 -8.47 -11.48
C PRO A 209 0.64 -8.50 -11.65
N VAL A 210 0.06 -9.62 -12.08
CA VAL A 210 -1.38 -9.75 -12.34
C VAL A 210 -2.21 -9.62 -11.05
N LEU A 211 -1.75 -10.23 -9.95
CA LEU A 211 -2.45 -10.12 -8.66
C LEU A 211 -2.31 -8.71 -8.08
N ALA A 212 -1.08 -8.15 -8.07
CA ALA A 212 -0.83 -6.78 -7.63
C ALA A 212 -1.64 -5.75 -8.44
N SER A 213 -1.70 -5.91 -9.78
CA SER A 213 -2.50 -5.07 -10.68
C SER A 213 -3.98 -5.10 -10.33
N ALA A 214 -4.54 -6.29 -10.12
CA ALA A 214 -5.96 -6.44 -9.87
C ALA A 214 -6.38 -5.81 -8.52
N LEU A 215 -5.61 -6.06 -7.48
CA LEU A 215 -5.90 -5.57 -6.13
C LEU A 215 -5.64 -4.06 -6.00
N GLY A 216 -4.50 -3.58 -6.51
CA GLY A 216 -4.19 -2.16 -6.48
C GLY A 216 -5.15 -1.32 -7.30
N ALA A 217 -5.54 -1.78 -8.50
CA ALA A 217 -6.56 -1.10 -9.30
C ALA A 217 -7.93 -1.06 -8.58
N ALA A 218 -8.30 -2.11 -7.86
CA ALA A 218 -9.51 -2.13 -7.05
C ALA A 218 -9.43 -1.15 -5.87
N ASN A 219 -8.27 -1.06 -5.22
CA ASN A 219 -8.02 -0.11 -4.13
C ASN A 219 -8.11 1.35 -4.60
N VAL A 220 -7.47 1.69 -5.75
CA VAL A 220 -7.61 3.02 -6.38
C VAL A 220 -9.08 3.37 -6.62
N LYS A 221 -9.87 2.44 -7.17
CA LYS A 221 -11.30 2.66 -7.36
C LYS A 221 -12.03 2.89 -6.04
N GLY A 222 -11.70 2.13 -5.00
CA GLY A 222 -12.25 2.32 -3.67
C GLY A 222 -11.97 3.70 -3.11
N LEU A 223 -10.73 4.15 -3.17
CA LEU A 223 -10.28 5.48 -2.72
C LEU A 223 -11.00 6.62 -3.46
N GLN A 224 -11.15 6.52 -4.78
CA GLN A 224 -11.64 7.61 -5.61
C GLN A 224 -13.13 7.59 -5.91
N THR A 225 -13.85 6.48 -5.63
CA THR A 225 -15.28 6.38 -5.88
C THR A 225 -16.07 7.04 -4.75
N ALA A 226 -16.55 8.26 -4.96
CA ALA A 226 -17.50 8.87 -4.05
C ALA A 226 -18.86 8.18 -4.15
N ARG A 227 -19.43 7.77 -3.01
CA ARG A 227 -20.85 7.44 -2.94
C ARG A 227 -21.65 8.75 -3.01
N GLY A 228 -22.24 9.02 -4.17
CA GLY A 228 -23.22 10.06 -4.38
C GLY A 228 -22.76 11.25 -5.23
N GLY A 229 -23.07 11.25 -6.50
CA GLY A 229 -23.14 12.42 -7.36
C GLY A 229 -21.94 12.65 -8.28
N GLN A 230 -22.25 13.12 -9.47
CA GLN A 230 -21.31 13.54 -10.51
C GLN A 230 -20.29 14.55 -9.93
N HIS A 231 -19.00 14.30 -10.15
CA HIS A 231 -17.86 15.20 -9.97
C HIS A 231 -17.20 15.37 -8.60
N SER A 232 -17.49 14.59 -7.57
CA SER A 232 -16.62 14.59 -6.40
C SER A 232 -15.88 13.29 -6.28
N LEU A 233 -14.59 13.28 -6.59
CA LEU A 233 -13.69 12.20 -6.20
C LEU A 233 -13.86 11.93 -4.68
N GLY A 234 -13.73 10.67 -4.26
CA GLY A 234 -13.67 10.35 -2.83
C GLY A 234 -12.51 11.10 -2.21
N VAL A 235 -11.30 10.63 -2.51
CA VAL A 235 -10.02 11.26 -2.27
C VAL A 235 -9.09 10.95 -3.45
N ALA A 236 -8.02 11.69 -3.62
CA ALA A 236 -7.00 11.37 -4.63
C ALA A 236 -6.17 10.17 -4.18
N ALA A 237 -6.09 9.13 -4.99
CA ALA A 237 -5.18 8.02 -4.81
C ALA A 237 -3.81 8.33 -5.42
N THR A 238 -2.75 7.82 -4.81
CA THR A 238 -1.37 7.94 -5.30
C THR A 238 -0.79 6.57 -5.59
N VAL A 239 -0.59 6.25 -6.85
CA VAL A 239 0.15 5.05 -7.23
C VAL A 239 1.63 5.28 -6.91
N LYS A 240 2.23 4.43 -6.06
CA LYS A 240 3.61 4.57 -5.60
C LYS A 240 4.33 3.22 -5.53
N HIS A 241 5.65 3.18 -5.60
CA HIS A 241 6.60 4.26 -5.90
C HIS A 241 7.11 4.07 -7.32
N PHE A 242 6.76 4.96 -8.24
CA PHE A 242 6.98 4.78 -9.69
C PHE A 242 8.43 5.00 -10.10
N ALA A 243 9.12 3.98 -10.58
CA ALA A 243 8.81 2.56 -10.58
C ALA A 243 10.06 1.77 -10.19
N GLY A 244 9.88 0.51 -9.79
CA GLY A 244 11.01 -0.39 -9.52
C GLY A 244 11.69 -0.26 -8.17
N TYR A 245 11.10 0.45 -7.23
CA TYR A 245 11.64 0.73 -5.90
C TYR A 245 11.94 -0.54 -5.09
N SER A 246 11.05 -1.53 -5.13
CA SER A 246 11.23 -2.82 -4.45
C SER A 246 12.31 -3.73 -5.04
N GLN A 247 13.01 -3.28 -6.09
CA GLN A 247 14.06 -4.04 -6.77
C GLN A 247 15.47 -3.58 -6.38
N SER A 248 15.57 -2.87 -5.25
CA SER A 248 16.84 -2.35 -4.76
C SER A 248 17.85 -3.46 -4.47
N ILE A 249 19.12 -3.18 -4.72
CA ILE A 249 20.23 -4.12 -4.48
C ILE A 249 20.22 -4.53 -3.00
N ASN A 250 20.28 -5.84 -2.74
CA ASN A 250 20.30 -6.43 -1.40
C ASN A 250 19.07 -6.13 -0.54
N GLY A 251 17.97 -5.67 -1.12
CA GLY A 251 16.75 -5.33 -0.38
C GLY A 251 16.91 -4.12 0.54
N HIS A 252 17.86 -3.24 0.27
CA HIS A 252 18.01 -2.00 1.03
C HIS A 252 17.05 -0.94 0.54
N ASP A 253 16.32 -0.36 1.46
CA ASP A 253 15.43 0.76 1.18
C ASP A 253 16.18 1.97 0.65
N ARG A 254 15.54 2.78 -0.21
CA ARG A 254 16.11 4.02 -0.81
C ARG A 254 17.46 3.80 -1.50
N ASN A 255 17.65 2.68 -2.19
CA ASN A 255 18.91 2.31 -2.81
C ASN A 255 18.79 2.08 -4.32
N GLU A 256 19.91 1.77 -4.95
CA GLU A 256 20.07 1.47 -6.38
C GLU A 256 19.31 0.19 -6.78
N ALA A 257 18.61 0.23 -7.90
CA ALA A 257 18.06 -0.93 -8.59
C ALA A 257 18.75 -1.13 -9.95
N LEU A 258 19.29 -2.32 -10.21
CA LEU A 258 19.84 -2.69 -11.50
C LEU A 258 18.79 -3.46 -12.31
N LEU A 259 18.12 -2.77 -13.22
CA LEU A 259 16.99 -3.33 -13.96
C LEU A 259 17.25 -3.35 -15.45
N PRO A 260 17.16 -4.52 -16.11
CA PRO A 260 16.99 -4.57 -17.56
C PRO A 260 15.70 -3.82 -17.94
N LEU A 261 15.76 -3.00 -19.00
CA LEU A 261 14.59 -2.23 -19.44
C LEU A 261 13.42 -3.14 -19.85
N SER A 262 13.71 -4.29 -20.44
CA SER A 262 12.71 -5.33 -20.75
C SER A 262 11.98 -5.83 -19.51
N TYR A 263 12.69 -6.02 -18.39
CA TYR A 263 12.09 -6.42 -17.11
C TYR A 263 11.25 -5.30 -16.50
N LEU A 264 11.75 -4.05 -16.55
CA LEU A 264 10.97 -2.88 -16.15
C LEU A 264 9.63 -2.83 -16.89
N GLN A 265 9.66 -2.95 -18.22
CA GLN A 265 8.47 -2.87 -19.08
C GLN A 265 7.49 -4.04 -18.87
N SER A 266 8.00 -5.29 -18.88
CA SER A 266 7.15 -6.48 -18.91
C SER A 266 6.71 -6.97 -17.52
N THR A 267 7.45 -6.64 -16.46
CA THR A 267 7.20 -7.17 -15.12
C THR A 267 6.83 -6.07 -14.13
N ILE A 268 7.59 -4.98 -14.08
CA ILE A 268 7.41 -3.94 -13.05
C ILE A 268 6.26 -2.99 -13.40
N LEU A 269 6.24 -2.43 -14.60
CA LEU A 269 5.23 -1.42 -14.98
C LEU A 269 3.77 -1.89 -14.99
N PRO A 270 3.43 -3.17 -15.26
CA PRO A 270 2.03 -3.59 -15.33
C PRO A 270 1.19 -3.27 -14.09
N SER A 271 1.74 -3.34 -12.87
CA SER A 271 1.01 -3.00 -11.64
C SER A 271 0.70 -1.50 -11.56
N TYR A 272 1.64 -0.65 -11.93
CA TYR A 272 1.44 0.81 -11.98
C TYR A 272 0.46 1.21 -13.08
N ILE A 273 0.57 0.61 -14.27
CA ILE A 273 -0.35 0.84 -15.38
C ILE A 273 -1.78 0.53 -14.95
N ALA A 274 -1.99 -0.57 -14.24
CA ALA A 274 -3.32 -0.95 -13.75
C ALA A 274 -3.90 0.08 -12.76
N GLY A 275 -3.08 0.66 -11.90
CA GLY A 275 -3.49 1.74 -10.99
C GLY A 275 -3.82 3.05 -11.74
N ILE A 276 -3.02 3.41 -12.73
CA ILE A 276 -3.25 4.57 -13.60
C ILE A 276 -4.53 4.38 -14.42
N ASP A 277 -4.72 3.22 -15.03
CA ASP A 277 -5.91 2.87 -15.81
C ASP A 277 -7.18 2.82 -14.93
N ALA A 278 -7.03 2.53 -13.64
CA ALA A 278 -8.13 2.61 -12.68
C ALA A 278 -8.54 4.05 -12.34
N GLY A 279 -7.77 5.03 -12.81
CA GLY A 279 -8.05 6.46 -12.69
C GLY A 279 -7.27 7.18 -11.61
N ALA A 280 -6.14 6.66 -11.13
CA ALA A 280 -5.31 7.33 -10.13
C ALA A 280 -4.98 8.77 -10.55
N GLU A 281 -5.27 9.73 -9.67
CA GLU A 281 -5.06 11.17 -9.93
C GLU A 281 -3.61 11.59 -9.73
N THR A 282 -2.82 10.80 -8.99
CA THR A 282 -1.45 11.14 -8.66
C THR A 282 -0.52 9.94 -8.72
N VAL A 283 0.76 10.21 -8.96
CA VAL A 283 1.87 9.25 -8.93
C VAL A 283 2.97 9.81 -8.05
N MET A 284 3.48 8.98 -7.12
CA MET A 284 4.68 9.30 -6.35
C MET A 284 5.88 8.58 -6.94
N VAL A 285 6.98 9.29 -7.07
CA VAL A 285 8.21 8.78 -7.68
C VAL A 285 8.92 7.80 -6.74
N ASN A 286 9.63 6.83 -7.30
CA ASN A 286 10.56 5.95 -6.59
C ASN A 286 11.66 6.76 -5.89
N SER A 287 11.87 6.49 -4.61
CA SER A 287 12.87 7.19 -3.77
C SER A 287 14.31 6.64 -3.90
N GLY A 288 14.57 5.78 -4.89
CA GLY A 288 15.88 5.25 -5.19
C GLY A 288 16.40 5.68 -6.57
N SER A 289 17.41 4.97 -7.05
CA SER A 289 17.94 5.10 -8.41
C SER A 289 17.72 3.84 -9.22
N ILE A 290 17.68 3.97 -10.53
CA ILE A 290 17.66 2.85 -11.48
C ILE A 290 18.82 3.01 -12.45
N ASN A 291 19.68 1.99 -12.54
CA ASN A 291 20.82 2.00 -13.45
C ASN A 291 21.63 3.30 -13.32
N SER A 292 21.92 3.68 -12.08
CA SER A 292 22.68 4.87 -11.67
C SER A 292 22.02 6.23 -11.92
N VAL A 293 20.70 6.25 -12.23
CA VAL A 293 19.94 7.49 -12.39
C VAL A 293 18.91 7.60 -11.28
N PRO A 294 18.95 8.61 -10.40
CA PRO A 294 17.90 8.86 -9.44
C PRO A 294 16.54 9.00 -10.13
N ALA A 295 15.53 8.25 -9.68
CA ALA A 295 14.23 8.21 -10.34
C ALA A 295 13.60 9.61 -10.44
N THR A 296 13.77 10.43 -9.40
CA THR A 296 13.30 11.82 -9.33
C THR A 296 13.94 12.74 -10.39
N ALA A 297 15.11 12.38 -10.93
CA ALA A 297 15.79 13.11 -12.01
C ALA A 297 15.70 12.40 -13.38
N SER A 298 14.97 11.31 -13.49
CA SER A 298 14.90 10.51 -14.71
C SER A 298 13.84 11.01 -15.68
N HIS A 299 14.25 11.78 -16.70
CA HIS A 299 13.36 12.19 -17.79
C HIS A 299 12.76 10.98 -18.52
N TYR A 300 13.56 9.93 -18.76
CA TYR A 300 13.08 8.71 -19.41
C TYR A 300 11.91 8.07 -18.62
N LEU A 301 12.05 7.96 -17.30
CA LEU A 301 11.00 7.36 -16.46
C LEU A 301 9.75 8.23 -16.39
N LEU A 302 9.91 9.53 -16.08
CA LEU A 302 8.80 10.41 -15.74
C LEU A 302 8.16 11.08 -16.97
N THR A 303 8.94 11.36 -18.01
CA THR A 303 8.44 12.01 -19.21
C THR A 303 8.20 11.00 -20.33
N ASP A 304 9.21 10.21 -20.73
CA ASP A 304 9.05 9.35 -21.90
C ASP A 304 8.09 8.18 -21.61
N ILE A 305 8.27 7.49 -20.47
CA ILE A 305 7.38 6.40 -20.07
C ILE A 305 6.07 6.94 -19.49
N LEU A 306 6.11 7.61 -18.34
CA LEU A 306 4.88 7.95 -17.60
C LEU A 306 3.96 8.90 -18.38
N ARG A 307 4.50 9.99 -18.93
CA ARG A 307 3.71 10.97 -19.69
C ARG A 307 3.49 10.55 -21.15
N GLY A 308 4.58 10.09 -21.82
CA GLY A 308 4.55 9.75 -23.24
C GLY A 308 3.88 8.41 -23.51
N GLN A 309 4.48 7.31 -23.02
CA GLN A 309 3.99 5.96 -23.31
C GLN A 309 2.66 5.65 -22.60
N LEU A 310 2.54 5.97 -21.29
CA LEU A 310 1.35 5.67 -20.48
C LEU A 310 0.29 6.76 -20.53
N GLY A 311 0.62 7.96 -21.02
CA GLY A 311 -0.32 9.06 -21.19
C GLY A 311 -0.85 9.66 -19.89
N PHE A 312 -0.18 9.47 -18.77
CA PHE A 312 -0.60 9.98 -17.46
C PHE A 312 -0.73 11.51 -17.45
N LYS A 313 -1.84 12.03 -16.94
CA LYS A 313 -2.17 13.46 -16.94
C LYS A 313 -2.22 14.09 -15.54
N GLY A 314 -2.22 13.27 -14.49
CA GLY A 314 -2.32 13.72 -13.10
C GLY A 314 -1.03 14.32 -12.54
N VAL A 315 -0.99 14.58 -11.24
CA VAL A 315 0.16 15.16 -10.54
C VAL A 315 1.23 14.10 -10.29
N VAL A 316 2.49 14.46 -10.56
CA VAL A 316 3.67 13.68 -10.13
C VAL A 316 4.29 14.39 -8.94
N ILE A 317 4.34 13.69 -7.80
CA ILE A 317 5.01 14.17 -6.58
C ILE A 317 6.29 13.36 -6.33
N SER A 318 7.36 13.99 -5.84
CA SER A 318 8.53 13.26 -5.34
C SER A 318 8.16 12.50 -4.06
N ASP A 319 8.96 11.52 -3.67
CA ASP A 319 8.95 10.99 -2.31
C ASP A 319 9.67 11.97 -1.36
N TYR A 320 9.71 11.63 -0.07
CA TYR A 320 10.18 12.42 1.05
C TYR A 320 11.63 12.87 0.88
N GLN A 321 11.85 14.19 0.73
CA GLN A 321 13.15 14.83 0.56
C GLN A 321 13.94 14.42 -0.70
N ASP A 322 13.34 13.77 -1.70
CA ASP A 322 14.08 13.25 -2.85
C ASP A 322 14.60 14.35 -3.78
N VAL A 323 13.96 15.50 -3.85
CA VAL A 323 14.49 16.62 -4.65
C VAL A 323 15.74 17.20 -4.02
N PRO A 324 15.79 17.56 -2.71
CA PRO A 324 17.04 17.93 -2.05
C PRO A 324 18.12 16.84 -2.10
N ALA A 325 17.72 15.56 -2.06
CA ALA A 325 18.66 14.44 -2.11
C ALA A 325 19.49 14.40 -3.41
N LEU A 326 19.01 14.98 -4.51
CA LEU A 326 19.80 15.10 -5.74
C LEU A 326 21.10 15.90 -5.54
N GLN A 327 21.08 16.88 -4.60
CA GLN A 327 22.25 17.59 -4.16
C GLN A 327 22.98 16.88 -3.02
N THR A 328 22.24 16.54 -1.94
CA THR A 328 22.85 16.19 -0.66
C THR A 328 23.29 14.73 -0.55
N ALA A 329 22.65 13.82 -1.25
CA ALA A 329 22.94 12.38 -1.23
C ALA A 329 23.50 11.86 -2.55
N TYR A 330 22.88 12.22 -3.67
CA TYR A 330 23.32 11.76 -5.00
C TYR A 330 24.43 12.61 -5.62
N HIS A 331 24.63 13.84 -5.14
CA HIS A 331 25.68 14.76 -5.60
C HIS A 331 25.70 15.01 -7.12
N ILE A 332 24.53 15.00 -7.77
CA ILE A 332 24.41 15.21 -9.22
C ILE A 332 24.15 16.67 -9.59
N THR A 333 24.08 17.55 -8.60
CA THR A 333 23.97 19.01 -8.75
C THR A 333 24.69 19.72 -7.59
N PRO A 334 25.24 20.92 -7.82
CA PRO A 334 25.99 21.63 -6.79
C PRO A 334 25.10 22.31 -5.73
N ASP A 335 23.83 22.56 -6.05
CA ASP A 335 22.92 23.35 -5.21
C ASP A 335 21.46 22.92 -5.35
N LEU A 336 20.59 23.42 -4.47
CA LEU A 336 19.17 23.13 -4.46
C LEU A 336 18.46 23.64 -5.73
N SER A 337 18.89 24.78 -6.29
CA SER A 337 18.33 25.32 -7.54
C SER A 337 18.52 24.35 -8.72
N GLY A 338 19.72 23.77 -8.83
CA GLY A 338 20.02 22.72 -9.82
C GLY A 338 19.25 21.42 -9.55
N ALA A 339 19.04 21.05 -8.28
CA ALA A 339 18.25 19.89 -7.90
C ALA A 339 16.78 20.04 -8.34
N ILE A 340 16.20 21.19 -8.03
CA ILE A 340 14.82 21.55 -8.46
C ILE A 340 14.71 21.54 -9.98
N ALA A 341 15.68 22.14 -10.68
CA ALA A 341 15.66 22.19 -12.14
C ALA A 341 15.71 20.79 -12.77
N LYS A 342 16.55 19.88 -12.23
CA LYS A 342 16.62 18.49 -12.71
C LYS A 342 15.30 17.75 -12.48
N ALA A 343 14.74 17.82 -11.28
CA ALA A 343 13.49 17.12 -10.95
C ALA A 343 12.29 17.64 -11.74
N VAL A 344 12.10 18.96 -11.80
CA VAL A 344 10.99 19.59 -12.50
C VAL A 344 11.06 19.34 -14.01
N ASN A 345 12.25 19.44 -14.61
CA ASN A 345 12.43 19.15 -16.04
C ASN A 345 12.33 17.65 -16.35
N ALA A 346 12.59 16.77 -15.40
CA ALA A 346 12.34 15.34 -15.55
C ALA A 346 10.84 14.99 -15.56
N GLY A 347 9.99 15.81 -14.94
CA GLY A 347 8.53 15.62 -14.95
C GLY A 347 7.86 15.70 -13.58
N VAL A 348 8.60 16.03 -12.51
CA VAL A 348 8.04 16.23 -11.16
C VAL A 348 7.24 17.54 -11.14
N ASP A 349 6.01 17.50 -10.65
CA ASP A 349 5.13 18.66 -10.52
C ASP A 349 5.13 19.24 -9.10
N MET A 350 5.35 18.42 -8.08
CA MET A 350 5.39 18.84 -6.67
C MET A 350 6.53 18.13 -5.92
N SER A 351 7.24 18.87 -5.07
CA SER A 351 8.26 18.30 -4.18
C SER A 351 7.69 18.09 -2.79
N MET A 352 7.87 16.89 -2.26
CA MET A 352 7.69 16.60 -0.83
C MET A 352 8.94 17.11 -0.09
N GLN A 353 9.02 18.45 0.04
CA GLN A 353 10.18 19.18 0.57
C GLN A 353 10.29 19.09 2.08
N VAL A 354 9.19 19.06 2.76
CA VAL A 354 8.87 18.79 4.15
C VAL A 354 9.34 19.79 5.22
N PHE A 355 10.51 20.46 5.12
CA PHE A 355 11.04 21.29 6.21
C PHE A 355 11.51 22.69 5.82
N ASP A 356 11.75 22.98 4.55
CA ASP A 356 12.39 24.23 4.11
C ASP A 356 11.61 24.90 2.97
N ALA A 357 10.43 25.45 3.27
CA ALA A 357 9.63 26.19 2.31
C ALA A 357 10.33 27.43 1.76
N ALA A 358 11.11 28.13 2.61
CA ALA A 358 11.84 29.34 2.21
C ALA A 358 12.99 29.02 1.26
N GLY A 359 13.75 27.96 1.56
CA GLY A 359 14.81 27.48 0.67
C GLY A 359 14.26 26.99 -0.65
N TRP A 360 13.15 26.23 -0.63
CA TRP A 360 12.44 25.83 -1.85
C TRP A 360 12.06 27.04 -2.72
N GLN A 361 11.33 28.01 -2.14
CA GLN A 361 10.85 29.17 -2.89
C GLN A 361 12.00 29.95 -3.50
N THR A 362 13.06 30.22 -2.71
CA THR A 362 14.24 30.95 -3.17
C THR A 362 14.94 30.23 -4.32
N ALA A 363 15.20 28.95 -4.18
CA ALA A 363 15.93 28.15 -5.15
C ALA A 363 15.12 27.91 -6.44
N ALA A 364 13.80 27.69 -6.33
CA ALA A 364 12.91 27.55 -7.48
C ALA A 364 12.79 28.86 -8.29
N LEU A 365 12.64 29.99 -7.62
CA LEU A 365 12.65 31.30 -8.29
C LEU A 365 13.99 31.55 -9.00
N GLN A 366 15.11 31.21 -8.38
CA GLN A 366 16.44 31.31 -8.99
C GLN A 366 16.54 30.41 -10.25
N ALA A 367 16.01 29.17 -10.21
CA ALA A 367 16.01 28.27 -11.36
C ALA A 367 15.22 28.82 -12.53
N VAL A 368 14.07 29.47 -12.30
CA VAL A 368 13.29 30.11 -13.35
C VAL A 368 13.97 31.38 -13.87
N GLN A 369 14.50 32.24 -12.98
CA GLN A 369 15.18 33.47 -13.37
C GLN A 369 16.45 33.22 -14.21
N SER A 370 17.16 32.16 -13.94
CA SER A 370 18.34 31.74 -14.70
C SER A 370 17.97 31.08 -16.05
N GLY A 371 16.70 30.74 -16.27
CA GLY A 371 16.26 29.97 -17.43
C GLY A 371 16.47 28.46 -17.34
N ALA A 372 16.91 27.95 -16.18
CA ALA A 372 17.07 26.51 -15.98
C ALA A 372 15.73 25.76 -15.97
N ILE A 373 14.64 26.44 -15.60
CA ILE A 373 13.26 25.95 -15.75
C ILE A 373 12.48 27.00 -16.57
N SER A 374 11.74 26.57 -17.58
CA SER A 374 10.87 27.47 -18.31
C SER A 374 9.61 27.82 -17.51
N GLN A 375 9.07 29.03 -17.73
CA GLN A 375 7.80 29.42 -17.10
C GLN A 375 6.64 28.51 -17.54
N ASP A 376 6.66 28.06 -18.79
CA ASP A 376 5.65 27.14 -19.32
C ASP A 376 5.66 25.81 -18.56
N ARG A 377 6.84 25.31 -18.13
CA ARG A 377 6.93 24.08 -17.33
C ARG A 377 6.38 24.27 -15.91
N ILE A 378 6.60 25.44 -15.32
CA ILE A 378 5.97 25.81 -14.03
C ILE A 378 4.45 25.87 -14.19
N ASP A 379 3.97 26.55 -15.23
CA ASP A 379 2.54 26.68 -15.50
C ASP A 379 1.86 25.33 -15.76
N GLU A 380 2.56 24.40 -16.40
CA GLU A 380 2.10 23.03 -16.61
C GLU A 380 1.95 22.26 -15.29
N ALA A 381 2.95 22.34 -14.40
CA ALA A 381 2.91 21.70 -13.08
C ALA A 381 1.76 22.26 -12.23
N VAL A 382 1.68 23.57 -12.13
CA VAL A 382 0.65 24.27 -11.34
C VAL A 382 -0.76 23.99 -11.90
N ARG A 383 -0.91 23.93 -13.22
CA ARG A 383 -2.17 23.54 -13.85
C ARG A 383 -2.66 22.17 -13.38
N ARG A 384 -1.78 21.18 -13.27
CA ARG A 384 -2.13 19.84 -12.77
C ARG A 384 -2.51 19.87 -11.30
N ILE A 385 -1.76 20.62 -10.49
CA ILE A 385 -2.02 20.77 -9.05
C ILE A 385 -3.38 21.46 -8.82
N LEU A 386 -3.64 22.55 -9.52
CA LEU A 386 -4.93 23.25 -9.42
C LEU A 386 -6.08 22.37 -9.92
N THR A 387 -5.88 21.64 -11.02
CA THR A 387 -6.88 20.68 -11.51
C THR A 387 -7.23 19.64 -10.44
N LEU A 388 -6.23 19.09 -9.76
CA LEU A 388 -6.44 18.16 -8.65
C LEU A 388 -7.24 18.80 -7.51
N LYS A 389 -6.89 20.03 -7.08
CA LYS A 389 -7.61 20.77 -6.04
C LYS A 389 -9.08 21.04 -6.42
N PHE A 390 -9.36 21.40 -7.67
CA PHE A 390 -10.73 21.58 -8.16
C PHE A 390 -11.50 20.26 -8.23
N ASN A 391 -10.88 19.18 -8.72
CA ASN A 391 -11.50 17.86 -8.79
C ASN A 391 -11.86 17.32 -7.40
N LEU A 392 -11.05 17.60 -6.39
CA LEU A 392 -11.31 17.25 -4.97
C LEU A 392 -12.39 18.14 -4.32
N GLY A 393 -12.85 19.19 -5.03
CA GLY A 393 -13.89 20.09 -4.52
C GLY A 393 -13.41 21.05 -3.44
N LEU A 394 -12.10 21.29 -3.30
CA LEU A 394 -11.55 22.16 -2.25
C LEU A 394 -12.05 23.60 -2.39
N PHE A 395 -12.25 24.10 -3.60
CA PHE A 395 -12.79 25.42 -3.87
C PHE A 395 -14.31 25.54 -3.68
N ASP A 396 -14.99 24.42 -3.42
CA ASP A 396 -16.45 24.37 -3.27
C ASP A 396 -16.89 24.04 -1.83
N GLN A 397 -15.91 23.92 -0.90
CA GLN A 397 -16.15 23.68 0.52
C GLN A 397 -16.96 24.81 1.18
N PRO A 398 -17.67 24.53 2.30
CA PRO A 398 -18.45 25.55 3.01
C PRO A 398 -17.66 26.81 3.39
N CYS A 399 -16.42 26.67 3.82
CA CYS A 399 -15.50 27.75 4.20
C CYS A 399 -15.09 28.64 3.01
N MET A 400 -15.16 28.18 1.78
CA MET A 400 -14.91 28.98 0.58
C MET A 400 -16.09 29.90 0.25
N LYS A 401 -17.29 29.51 0.67
CA LYS A 401 -18.51 30.28 0.43
C LYS A 401 -18.84 31.24 1.57
N ASP A 402 -18.44 30.87 2.75
CA ASP A 402 -18.68 31.62 3.98
C ASP A 402 -17.52 31.37 4.95
N TYR A 403 -16.62 32.32 5.05
CA TYR A 403 -15.38 32.22 5.86
C TYR A 403 -15.63 32.05 7.36
N SER A 404 -16.87 32.20 7.83
CA SER A 404 -17.24 31.92 9.22
C SER A 404 -17.57 30.45 9.48
N LYS A 405 -17.67 29.63 8.42
CA LYS A 405 -17.98 28.21 8.51
C LYS A 405 -16.73 27.34 8.49
N PRO A 406 -16.74 26.20 9.18
CA PRO A 406 -15.67 25.21 9.02
C PRO A 406 -15.71 24.60 7.61
N CYS A 407 -14.55 24.15 7.12
CA CYS A 407 -14.44 23.52 5.82
C CYS A 407 -15.02 22.09 5.82
N VAL A 408 -14.86 21.36 6.93
CA VAL A 408 -15.45 20.05 7.19
C VAL A 408 -16.12 20.02 8.56
N ASP A 409 -17.09 19.12 8.72
CA ASP A 409 -17.80 18.92 10.00
C ASP A 409 -16.99 18.01 10.93
N ALA A 410 -16.28 18.61 11.88
CA ALA A 410 -15.45 17.89 12.82
C ALA A 410 -16.27 16.96 13.74
N SER A 411 -17.52 17.31 14.05
CA SER A 411 -18.36 16.50 14.93
C SER A 411 -18.74 15.14 14.32
N ALA A 412 -18.80 15.05 12.98
CA ALA A 412 -19.08 13.83 12.23
C ALA A 412 -17.83 12.99 11.91
N ALA A 413 -16.65 13.54 12.10
CA ALA A 413 -15.40 12.90 11.69
C ALA A 413 -15.09 11.62 12.49
N ASN A 414 -15.41 11.59 13.81
CA ASN A 414 -15.19 10.40 14.62
C ASN A 414 -16.01 9.20 14.15
N ASP A 415 -17.28 9.38 13.78
CA ASP A 415 -18.13 8.30 13.28
C ASP A 415 -17.61 7.74 11.96
N ALA A 416 -17.07 8.60 11.11
CA ALA A 416 -16.45 8.17 9.85
C ALA A 416 -15.16 7.38 10.10
N VAL A 417 -14.29 7.89 10.98
CA VAL A 417 -12.98 7.31 11.31
C VAL A 417 -13.13 5.95 12.00
N THR A 418 -14.08 5.81 12.92
CA THR A 418 -14.27 4.57 13.69
C THR A 418 -15.10 3.50 12.95
N SER A 419 -15.60 3.82 11.75
CA SER A 419 -16.37 2.87 10.93
C SER A 419 -15.47 1.87 10.20
N GLY A 420 -16.04 0.69 9.82
CA GLY A 420 -15.35 -0.29 8.96
C GLY A 420 -14.77 -1.50 9.71
N ARG A 421 -15.08 -1.69 11.01
CA ARG A 421 -14.55 -2.85 11.78
C ARG A 421 -14.99 -4.19 11.22
N ALA A 422 -16.25 -4.32 10.80
CA ALA A 422 -16.77 -5.56 10.22
C ALA A 422 -16.08 -5.90 8.90
N GLU A 423 -15.79 -4.88 8.10
CA GLU A 423 -15.04 -5.02 6.83
C GLU A 423 -13.58 -5.39 7.09
N ALA A 424 -12.95 -4.79 8.11
CA ALA A 424 -11.58 -5.13 8.52
C ALA A 424 -11.49 -6.56 9.06
N LEU A 425 -12.45 -6.99 9.89
CA LEU A 425 -12.55 -8.37 10.38
C LEU A 425 -12.69 -9.36 9.21
N LYS A 426 -13.59 -9.08 8.28
CA LYS A 426 -13.78 -9.93 7.11
C LYS A 426 -12.51 -10.06 6.28
N ALA A 427 -11.83 -8.95 6.02
CA ALA A 427 -10.56 -8.96 5.28
C ALA A 427 -9.48 -9.76 6.04
N ALA A 428 -9.39 -9.63 7.36
CA ALA A 428 -8.49 -10.41 8.19
C ALA A 428 -8.80 -11.92 8.14
N GLN A 429 -10.08 -12.31 8.25
CA GLN A 429 -10.50 -13.70 8.12
C GLN A 429 -10.13 -14.30 6.76
N GLU A 430 -10.32 -13.54 5.67
CA GLU A 430 -10.01 -13.98 4.31
C GLU A 430 -8.51 -14.02 4.02
N SER A 431 -7.69 -13.25 4.76
CA SER A 431 -6.23 -13.20 4.58
C SER A 431 -5.51 -14.38 5.23
N ILE A 432 -6.01 -14.91 6.36
CA ILE A 432 -5.33 -15.98 7.09
C ILE A 432 -5.07 -17.16 6.19
N THR A 433 -3.79 -17.52 6.08
CA THR A 433 -3.32 -18.61 5.23
C THR A 433 -2.88 -19.79 6.06
N LEU A 434 -3.59 -20.91 5.96
CA LEU A 434 -3.22 -22.17 6.60
C LEU A 434 -2.12 -22.85 5.80
N LEU A 435 -0.90 -22.92 6.35
CA LEU A 435 0.28 -23.46 5.68
C LEU A 435 0.50 -24.93 6.00
N ARG A 436 0.10 -25.38 7.17
CA ARG A 436 0.25 -26.74 7.62
C ARG A 436 -0.90 -27.12 8.56
N ASN A 437 -1.41 -28.34 8.44
CA ASN A 437 -2.41 -28.91 9.36
C ASN A 437 -2.25 -30.42 9.42
N GLN A 438 -1.27 -30.88 10.19
CA GLN A 438 -0.95 -32.29 10.29
C GLN A 438 -2.03 -33.02 11.11
N ASN A 439 -2.42 -34.21 10.64
CA ASN A 439 -3.43 -35.04 11.28
C ASN A 439 -4.77 -34.31 11.53
N ASN A 440 -5.05 -33.23 10.78
CA ASN A 440 -6.25 -32.41 10.96
C ASN A 440 -6.39 -31.92 12.41
N VAL A 441 -5.27 -31.43 13.01
CA VAL A 441 -5.32 -30.88 14.37
C VAL A 441 -6.22 -29.66 14.48
N LEU A 442 -6.38 -28.92 13.39
CA LEU A 442 -7.34 -27.84 13.26
C LEU A 442 -8.56 -28.30 12.43
N PRO A 443 -9.79 -27.81 12.73
CA PRO A 443 -10.09 -26.88 13.81
C PRO A 443 -10.04 -27.53 15.21
N LEU A 444 -9.69 -26.69 16.21
CA LEU A 444 -9.74 -27.10 17.63
C LEU A 444 -11.19 -27.21 18.11
N ALA A 445 -11.44 -28.10 19.07
CA ALA A 445 -12.72 -28.11 19.76
C ALA A 445 -12.90 -26.83 20.61
N ALA A 446 -14.12 -26.27 20.62
CA ALA A 446 -14.42 -25.02 21.28
C ALA A 446 -14.20 -25.02 22.79
N ASP A 447 -14.18 -26.20 23.41
CA ASP A 447 -13.97 -26.43 24.85
C ASP A 447 -12.57 -26.98 25.19
N SER A 448 -11.65 -27.02 24.22
CA SER A 448 -10.29 -27.55 24.43
C SER A 448 -9.51 -26.70 25.41
N ASN A 449 -8.64 -27.34 26.25
CA ASN A 449 -7.75 -26.65 27.15
C ASN A 449 -6.55 -26.10 26.37
N VAL A 450 -6.65 -24.92 25.82
CA VAL A 450 -5.62 -24.30 25.01
C VAL A 450 -4.73 -23.41 25.87
N VAL A 451 -3.42 -23.55 25.71
CA VAL A 451 -2.44 -22.60 26.27
C VAL A 451 -1.97 -21.69 25.17
N VAL A 452 -2.20 -20.38 25.33
CA VAL A 452 -1.78 -19.33 24.41
C VAL A 452 -0.49 -18.72 24.93
N THR A 453 0.54 -18.62 24.09
CA THR A 453 1.85 -18.09 24.48
C THR A 453 2.56 -17.43 23.28
N GLY A 454 3.74 -16.89 23.53
CA GLY A 454 4.56 -16.21 22.53
C GLY A 454 4.45 -14.68 22.57
N PRO A 455 5.47 -13.97 22.07
CA PRO A 455 5.58 -12.52 22.22
C PRO A 455 4.50 -11.74 21.45
N SER A 456 3.88 -12.35 20.44
CA SER A 456 2.81 -11.73 19.64
C SER A 456 1.42 -12.15 20.10
N ALA A 457 1.30 -12.93 21.19
CA ALA A 457 0.00 -13.40 21.68
C ALA A 457 -0.88 -12.24 22.16
N ASP A 458 -0.31 -11.31 22.92
CA ASP A 458 -1.02 -10.15 23.48
C ASP A 458 -0.30 -8.85 23.08
N SER A 459 -0.08 -8.66 21.79
CA SER A 459 0.64 -7.50 21.24
C SER A 459 -0.09 -6.90 20.04
N MET A 460 -0.76 -5.78 20.26
CA MET A 460 -1.34 -5.00 19.17
C MET A 460 -0.23 -4.42 18.26
N THR A 461 0.93 -4.07 18.82
CA THR A 461 2.08 -3.56 18.07
C THR A 461 2.55 -4.54 17.00
N ASN A 462 2.84 -5.78 17.37
CA ASN A 462 3.31 -6.80 16.42
C ASN A 462 2.23 -7.17 15.40
N GLN A 463 0.96 -7.10 15.83
CA GLN A 463 -0.19 -7.44 15.01
C GLN A 463 -0.45 -6.43 13.90
N LEU A 464 -0.20 -5.13 14.13
CA LEU A 464 -0.52 -4.07 13.19
C LEU A 464 0.64 -3.71 12.24
N GLY A 465 1.87 -3.76 12.73
CA GLY A 465 3.05 -3.35 11.95
C GLY A 465 3.20 -1.84 11.80
N GLY A 466 3.98 -1.41 10.81
CA GLY A 466 4.23 0.00 10.49
C GLY A 466 3.00 0.73 9.96
N TRP A 467 3.08 2.06 9.87
CA TRP A 467 2.00 2.95 9.41
C TRP A 467 0.71 2.80 10.20
N SER A 468 0.83 2.43 11.47
CA SER A 468 -0.29 2.24 12.40
C SER A 468 -0.15 3.20 13.56
N VAL A 469 -0.99 4.22 13.67
CA VAL A 469 -0.97 5.37 14.57
C VAL A 469 0.25 6.26 14.35
N SER A 470 1.42 5.68 14.22
CA SER A 470 2.65 6.39 13.85
C SER A 470 3.38 5.69 12.70
N TRP A 471 4.37 6.34 12.12
CA TRP A 471 5.21 5.83 11.05
C TRP A 471 5.77 4.43 11.35
N GLN A 472 6.40 4.26 12.53
CA GLN A 472 7.00 2.98 12.93
C GLN A 472 6.00 2.00 13.59
N GLY A 473 4.73 2.35 13.64
CA GLY A 473 3.67 1.56 14.26
C GLY A 473 3.33 2.01 15.68
N VAL A 474 2.46 1.26 16.34
CA VAL A 474 2.03 1.51 17.72
C VAL A 474 3.23 1.38 18.68
N PHE A 475 3.29 2.26 19.66
CA PHE A 475 4.40 2.33 20.60
C PHE A 475 4.42 1.14 21.56
N ASP A 476 5.58 0.48 21.69
CA ASP A 476 5.91 -0.43 22.78
C ASP A 476 7.14 0.13 23.50
N SER A 477 7.15 0.08 24.84
CA SER A 477 8.20 0.66 25.68
C SER A 477 9.60 0.15 25.31
N GLY A 478 10.31 0.85 24.45
CA GLY A 478 11.66 0.48 24.01
C GLY A 478 12.02 0.93 22.59
N HIS A 479 11.11 1.56 21.86
CA HIS A 479 11.42 2.15 20.55
C HIS A 479 11.89 3.62 20.66
N VAL A 480 12.78 4.02 19.77
CA VAL A 480 13.59 5.23 19.91
C VAL A 480 13.04 6.26 18.97
N CYS A 481 12.35 6.84 18.60
CA CYS A 481 11.99 7.95 17.70
C CYS A 481 10.64 7.85 16.99
N CYS A 482 10.01 8.98 16.92
CA CYS A 482 8.92 9.27 16.01
C CYS A 482 7.63 8.47 16.28
N MET A 483 7.31 8.25 17.54
CA MET A 483 6.24 7.39 18.01
C MET A 483 5.15 8.17 18.70
N GLY A 484 3.89 7.73 18.49
CA GLY A 484 2.75 8.30 19.17
C GLY A 484 2.75 8.07 20.70
N ASP A 485 1.80 8.66 21.39
CA ASP A 485 1.57 8.44 22.82
C ASP A 485 1.29 6.94 23.07
N PRO A 486 1.99 6.27 24.01
CA PRO A 486 1.76 4.86 24.35
C PRO A 486 0.34 4.54 24.83
N LYS A 487 -0.48 5.56 25.10
CA LYS A 487 -1.90 5.40 25.41
C LYS A 487 -2.77 5.28 24.15
N GLN A 488 -2.25 5.58 22.98
CA GLN A 488 -2.97 5.56 21.71
C GLN A 488 -2.89 4.19 21.04
N ILE A 489 -3.32 3.14 21.75
CA ILE A 489 -3.40 1.79 21.20
C ILE A 489 -4.76 1.63 20.52
N PRO A 490 -4.80 1.27 19.21
CA PRO A 490 -6.07 1.05 18.51
C PRO A 490 -6.95 0.02 19.23
N PRO A 491 -8.24 0.30 19.41
CA PRO A 491 -9.16 -0.69 19.96
C PRO A 491 -9.33 -1.83 18.96
N GLY A 492 -9.29 -3.06 19.45
CA GLY A 492 -9.38 -4.28 18.63
C GLY A 492 -9.16 -5.52 19.49
N SER A 493 -8.90 -6.66 18.84
CA SER A 493 -8.63 -7.93 19.53
C SER A 493 -7.20 -8.41 19.23
N THR A 494 -6.41 -8.68 20.28
CA THR A 494 -5.15 -9.43 20.15
C THR A 494 -5.43 -10.92 19.96
N VAL A 495 -4.45 -11.69 19.48
CA VAL A 495 -4.59 -13.15 19.33
C VAL A 495 -5.08 -13.78 20.63
N LEU A 496 -4.52 -13.37 21.78
CA LEU A 496 -4.93 -13.83 23.09
C LEU A 496 -6.41 -13.51 23.38
N THR A 497 -6.79 -12.24 23.25
CA THR A 497 -8.15 -11.80 23.61
C THR A 497 -9.21 -12.40 22.68
N GLY A 498 -8.89 -12.55 21.39
CA GLY A 498 -9.75 -13.24 20.41
C GLY A 498 -9.96 -14.71 20.76
N ILE A 499 -8.89 -15.44 21.11
CA ILE A 499 -8.98 -16.83 21.53
C ILE A 499 -9.75 -16.97 22.83
N GLN A 500 -9.50 -16.10 23.82
CA GLN A 500 -10.23 -16.14 25.09
C GLN A 500 -11.72 -15.81 24.95
N ALA A 501 -12.09 -14.95 24.01
CA ALA A 501 -13.48 -14.67 23.69
C ALA A 501 -14.20 -15.87 23.04
N ALA A 502 -13.47 -16.65 22.21
CA ALA A 502 -14.01 -17.84 21.55
C ALA A 502 -13.98 -19.09 22.43
N ASN A 503 -13.03 -19.19 23.37
CA ASN A 503 -12.82 -20.35 24.24
C ASN A 503 -12.43 -19.90 25.67
N SER A 504 -13.37 -20.01 26.61
CA SER A 504 -13.19 -19.64 28.02
C SER A 504 -12.18 -20.50 28.78
N ASN A 505 -11.76 -21.67 28.23
CA ASN A 505 -10.75 -22.55 28.82
C ASN A 505 -9.33 -22.18 28.37
N ALA A 506 -9.18 -21.15 27.51
CA ALA A 506 -7.87 -20.69 27.05
C ALA A 506 -7.09 -19.98 28.16
N VAL A 507 -5.88 -20.46 28.42
CA VAL A 507 -5.00 -19.92 29.46
C VAL A 507 -3.82 -19.21 28.83
N TYR A 508 -3.49 -18.01 29.31
CA TYR A 508 -2.31 -17.27 28.88
C TYR A 508 -1.07 -17.69 29.67
N ALA A 509 -0.04 -18.10 28.95
CA ALA A 509 1.30 -18.35 29.52
C ALA A 509 2.25 -17.28 28.94
N ARG A 510 2.77 -16.40 29.80
CA ARG A 510 3.59 -15.26 29.39
C ARG A 510 5.01 -15.64 28.95
N ASP A 511 5.49 -16.82 29.38
CA ASP A 511 6.83 -17.29 29.08
C ASP A 511 6.86 -18.83 28.93
N GLN A 512 8.00 -19.33 28.47
CA GLN A 512 8.22 -20.76 28.26
C GLN A 512 7.98 -21.60 29.52
N ALA A 513 8.42 -21.11 30.67
CA ALA A 513 8.30 -21.87 31.92
C ALA A 513 6.86 -22.06 32.34
N SER A 514 6.05 -20.98 32.26
CA SER A 514 4.61 -21.04 32.55
C SER A 514 3.84 -21.87 31.51
N ALA A 515 4.24 -21.83 30.24
CA ALA A 515 3.66 -22.69 29.22
C ALA A 515 3.91 -24.16 29.45
N LEU A 516 5.15 -24.55 29.77
CA LEU A 516 5.53 -25.93 30.09
C LEU A 516 4.90 -26.45 31.40
N ALA A 517 4.68 -25.55 32.38
CA ALA A 517 4.03 -25.90 33.65
C ALA A 517 2.52 -26.19 33.53
N ALA A 518 1.89 -25.79 32.44
CA ALA A 518 0.45 -25.99 32.16
C ALA A 518 0.19 -27.48 31.79
N SER A 519 0.17 -28.37 32.78
CA SER A 519 0.03 -29.82 32.56
C SER A 519 -1.30 -30.24 31.92
N SER A 520 -2.38 -29.47 32.13
CA SER A 520 -3.70 -29.72 31.57
C SER A 520 -3.86 -29.28 30.11
N ALA A 521 -2.86 -28.64 29.49
CA ALA A 521 -2.90 -28.24 28.11
C ALA A 521 -3.21 -29.42 27.18
N SER A 522 -4.22 -29.27 26.35
CA SER A 522 -4.50 -30.19 25.21
C SER A 522 -3.80 -29.76 23.93
N ALA A 523 -3.48 -28.50 23.80
CA ALA A 523 -2.72 -27.92 22.70
C ALA A 523 -2.06 -26.59 23.12
N TYR A 524 -1.00 -26.21 22.41
CA TYR A 524 -0.37 -24.90 22.53
C TYR A 524 -0.64 -24.07 21.27
N VAL A 525 -1.08 -22.82 21.44
CA VAL A 525 -1.12 -21.81 20.39
C VAL A 525 0.00 -20.82 20.65
N VAL A 526 0.97 -20.77 19.74
CA VAL A 526 2.20 -19.99 19.89
C VAL A 526 2.19 -18.86 18.86
N ALA A 527 1.87 -17.64 19.30
CA ALA A 527 1.87 -16.47 18.44
C ALA A 527 3.27 -15.83 18.40
N VAL A 528 3.88 -15.84 17.23
CA VAL A 528 5.26 -15.42 16.96
C VAL A 528 5.31 -14.51 15.74
N GLY A 529 6.47 -13.91 15.46
CA GLY A 529 6.68 -13.11 14.27
C GLY A 529 7.63 -11.94 14.45
N GLU A 530 7.43 -10.90 13.66
CA GLU A 530 8.23 -9.70 13.66
C GLU A 530 7.62 -8.62 14.57
N LYS A 531 8.47 -7.70 15.05
CA LYS A 531 8.02 -6.44 15.65
C LYS A 531 7.54 -5.49 14.56
N ALA A 532 6.81 -4.44 14.94
CA ALA A 532 6.48 -3.35 14.02
C ALA A 532 7.74 -2.64 13.51
N TYR A 533 7.73 -2.29 12.25
CA TYR A 533 8.76 -1.50 11.58
C TYR A 533 8.15 -0.82 10.35
N ALA A 534 8.82 0.23 9.86
CA ALA A 534 8.56 0.82 8.55
C ALA A 534 9.87 1.14 7.83
N GLU A 535 9.85 1.09 6.51
CA GLU A 535 10.94 1.48 5.62
C GLU A 535 12.28 0.79 5.95
N GLY A 536 13.42 1.50 5.83
CA GLY A 536 14.76 0.95 6.04
C GLY A 536 15.01 0.34 7.42
N LEU A 537 14.21 0.70 8.44
CA LEU A 537 14.29 0.02 9.75
C LEU A 537 13.79 -1.43 9.69
N GLY A 538 13.03 -1.78 8.67
CA GLY A 538 12.60 -3.15 8.40
C GLY A 538 13.55 -3.95 7.53
N ASP A 539 14.60 -3.34 6.95
CA ASP A 539 15.57 -4.05 6.13
C ASP A 539 16.26 -5.14 6.92
N ASN A 540 16.26 -6.35 6.37
CA ASN A 540 16.83 -7.50 7.04
C ASN A 540 17.44 -8.46 6.01
N PRO A 541 18.76 -8.69 6.02
CA PRO A 541 19.42 -9.55 5.05
C PRO A 541 18.99 -11.01 5.11
N ALA A 542 18.46 -11.47 6.26
CA ALA A 542 18.03 -12.84 6.48
C ALA A 542 16.82 -12.90 7.44
N PRO A 543 15.63 -12.48 6.99
CA PRO A 543 14.45 -12.44 7.84
C PRO A 543 14.08 -13.84 8.33
N ALA A 544 14.06 -14.00 9.64
CA ALA A 544 13.75 -15.26 10.33
C ALA A 544 13.02 -14.98 11.65
N LEU A 545 12.31 -15.97 12.17
CA LEU A 545 11.82 -15.92 13.54
C LEU A 545 13.00 -15.74 14.50
N PRO A 546 12.93 -14.81 15.47
CA PRO A 546 13.96 -14.64 16.49
C PRO A 546 14.35 -15.94 17.23
N PRO A 547 15.61 -16.10 17.64
CA PRO A 547 16.08 -17.35 18.28
C PRO A 547 15.29 -17.75 19.53
N ASP A 548 14.84 -16.80 20.34
CA ASP A 548 14.03 -17.05 21.55
C ASP A 548 12.64 -17.59 21.18
N GLN A 549 12.04 -17.11 20.10
CA GLN A 549 10.77 -17.64 19.59
C GLN A 549 10.94 -19.05 19.02
N GLN A 550 12.02 -19.32 18.33
CA GLN A 550 12.35 -20.66 17.84
C GLN A 550 12.58 -21.64 18.99
N ALA A 551 13.30 -21.21 20.05
CA ALA A 551 13.54 -22.03 21.25
C ALA A 551 12.24 -22.35 21.99
N LEU A 552 11.32 -21.41 22.12
CA LEU A 552 9.99 -21.61 22.71
C LEU A 552 9.22 -22.70 21.95
N ILE A 553 9.14 -22.60 20.62
CA ILE A 553 8.43 -23.58 19.78
C ILE A 553 9.07 -24.98 19.96
N ALA A 554 10.40 -25.09 19.86
CA ALA A 554 11.10 -26.34 19.99
C ALA A 554 10.86 -26.99 21.37
N ALA A 555 10.87 -26.20 22.46
CA ALA A 555 10.61 -26.71 23.81
C ALA A 555 9.18 -27.24 23.96
N LEU A 556 8.19 -26.61 23.32
CA LEU A 556 6.79 -27.07 23.36
C LEU A 556 6.58 -28.34 22.52
N GLN A 557 7.24 -28.46 21.38
CA GLN A 557 7.18 -29.67 20.55
C GLN A 557 7.68 -30.92 21.27
N VAL A 558 8.70 -30.80 22.14
CA VAL A 558 9.22 -31.93 22.94
C VAL A 558 8.16 -32.45 23.91
N THR A 559 7.14 -31.71 24.28
CA THR A 559 6.07 -32.18 25.18
C THR A 559 5.19 -33.27 24.55
N GLY A 560 5.23 -33.44 23.21
CA GLY A 560 4.39 -34.37 22.49
C GLY A 560 2.91 -33.93 22.36
N LYS A 561 2.57 -32.73 22.84
CA LYS A 561 1.24 -32.13 22.64
C LYS A 561 1.22 -31.31 21.33
N PRO A 562 0.06 -31.19 20.67
CA PRO A 562 -0.06 -30.38 19.46
C PRO A 562 0.43 -28.93 19.67
N VAL A 563 1.27 -28.46 18.74
CA VAL A 563 1.77 -27.08 18.70
C VAL A 563 1.25 -26.40 17.45
N ILE A 564 0.43 -25.38 17.62
CA ILE A 564 -0.13 -24.53 16.57
C ILE A 564 0.62 -23.21 16.57
N VAL A 565 1.32 -22.89 15.47
CA VAL A 565 2.07 -21.65 15.34
C VAL A 565 1.26 -20.65 14.53
N VAL A 566 1.05 -19.47 15.09
CA VAL A 566 0.44 -18.31 14.41
C VAL A 566 1.55 -17.31 14.16
N VAL A 567 1.85 -17.07 12.87
CA VAL A 567 2.92 -16.17 12.43
C VAL A 567 2.33 -14.81 12.11
N LEU A 568 2.75 -13.77 12.85
CA LEU A 568 2.43 -12.38 12.60
C LEU A 568 3.68 -11.68 12.04
N ALA A 569 3.76 -11.53 10.74
CA ALA A 569 4.92 -10.97 10.05
C ALA A 569 4.52 -10.23 8.78
N GLY A 570 5.30 -9.24 8.39
CA GLY A 570 5.08 -8.45 7.17
C GLY A 570 5.57 -9.13 5.89
N ARG A 571 6.21 -10.29 6.02
CA ARG A 571 6.86 -11.03 4.92
C ARG A 571 7.07 -12.49 5.29
N PRO A 572 7.35 -13.39 4.33
CA PRO A 572 7.87 -14.72 4.64
C PRO A 572 9.18 -14.63 5.43
N VAL A 573 9.24 -15.36 6.52
CA VAL A 573 10.41 -15.44 7.39
C VAL A 573 10.90 -16.87 7.50
N GLY A 574 12.18 -17.10 7.78
CA GLY A 574 12.72 -18.44 8.11
C GLY A 574 12.02 -18.99 9.35
N LEU A 575 11.28 -20.07 9.20
CA LEU A 575 10.42 -20.62 10.25
C LEU A 575 11.18 -21.41 11.31
N GLY A 576 12.35 -21.99 10.98
CA GLY A 576 13.05 -22.90 11.88
C GLY A 576 12.15 -24.02 12.37
N PRO A 577 12.08 -24.28 13.71
CA PRO A 577 11.23 -25.34 14.30
C PRO A 577 9.74 -25.21 13.95
N ALA A 578 9.24 -24.00 13.70
CA ALA A 578 7.84 -23.79 13.33
C ALA A 578 7.44 -24.53 12.04
N ALA A 579 8.38 -24.76 11.12
CA ALA A 579 8.11 -25.47 9.87
C ALA A 579 7.63 -26.92 10.08
N THR A 580 7.90 -27.52 11.24
CA THR A 580 7.51 -28.87 11.60
C THR A 580 6.41 -28.92 12.66
N ALA A 581 5.85 -27.79 13.08
CA ALA A 581 4.72 -27.73 14.02
C ALA A 581 3.48 -28.46 13.48
N ASP A 582 2.58 -28.90 14.34
CA ASP A 582 1.38 -29.64 13.93
C ASP A 582 0.45 -28.79 13.04
N ALA A 583 0.33 -27.48 13.32
CA ALA A 583 -0.29 -26.51 12.42
C ALA A 583 0.50 -25.21 12.34
N VAL A 584 0.48 -24.58 11.17
CA VAL A 584 1.11 -23.26 10.92
C VAL A 584 0.12 -22.39 10.18
N LEU A 585 -0.19 -21.24 10.75
CA LEU A 585 -1.01 -20.21 10.14
C LEU A 585 -0.15 -18.96 9.91
N MET A 586 -0.24 -18.37 8.72
CA MET A 586 0.25 -17.02 8.46
C MET A 586 -0.93 -16.07 8.64
N ALA A 587 -0.84 -15.20 9.66
CA ALA A 587 -1.85 -14.18 9.96
C ALA A 587 -1.43 -12.78 9.46
N TYR A 588 -0.24 -12.66 8.91
CA TYR A 588 0.37 -11.41 8.44
C TYR A 588 0.47 -10.37 9.56
N GLN A 589 0.63 -9.10 9.20
CA GLN A 589 0.27 -7.96 10.05
C GLN A 589 -1.20 -7.68 9.76
N GLY A 590 -2.05 -8.34 10.53
CA GLY A 590 -3.38 -8.73 10.12
C GLY A 590 -4.43 -7.63 10.15
N SER A 591 -4.60 -6.90 11.22
CA SER A 591 -5.54 -5.78 11.39
C SER A 591 -5.79 -5.52 12.87
N THR A 592 -6.59 -4.51 13.20
CA THR A 592 -7.13 -4.33 14.56
C THR A 592 -8.01 -5.52 15.01
N GLU A 593 -8.57 -6.26 14.05
CA GLU A 593 -9.48 -7.38 14.29
C GLU A 593 -8.81 -8.77 14.09
N ALA A 594 -7.47 -8.82 13.93
CA ALA A 594 -6.78 -10.06 13.61
C ALA A 594 -6.91 -11.12 14.70
N GLY A 595 -7.05 -10.74 15.98
CA GLY A 595 -7.24 -11.69 17.06
C GLY A 595 -8.54 -12.47 16.95
N GLU A 596 -9.66 -11.81 16.66
CA GLU A 596 -10.95 -12.46 16.40
C GLU A 596 -10.85 -13.32 15.12
N ALA A 597 -10.24 -12.81 14.05
CA ALA A 597 -10.08 -13.55 12.80
C ALA A 597 -9.27 -14.86 13.00
N VAL A 598 -8.17 -14.80 13.77
CA VAL A 598 -7.36 -15.98 14.12
C VAL A 598 -8.18 -16.99 14.91
N ALA A 599 -8.91 -16.53 15.94
CA ALA A 599 -9.76 -17.41 16.74
C ALA A 599 -10.86 -18.06 15.90
N ASP A 600 -11.51 -17.31 15.01
CA ASP A 600 -12.55 -17.83 14.11
C ASP A 600 -12.03 -18.96 13.21
N VAL A 601 -10.79 -18.83 12.74
CA VAL A 601 -10.13 -19.91 11.99
C VAL A 601 -9.74 -21.06 12.91
N LEU A 602 -9.09 -20.83 14.04
CA LEU A 602 -8.62 -21.88 14.94
C LEU A 602 -9.75 -22.80 15.43
N PHE A 603 -10.93 -22.24 15.68
CA PHE A 603 -12.10 -22.98 16.19
C PHE A 603 -13.12 -23.35 15.09
N GLY A 604 -12.80 -23.12 13.81
CA GLY A 604 -13.60 -23.57 12.67
C GLY A 604 -14.87 -22.78 12.42
N LYS A 605 -15.06 -21.60 13.01
CA LYS A 605 -16.14 -20.67 12.65
C LYS A 605 -15.95 -20.14 11.24
N VAL A 606 -14.70 -19.97 10.82
CA VAL A 606 -14.31 -19.61 9.46
C VAL A 606 -13.38 -20.69 8.89
N ASN A 607 -13.71 -21.21 7.71
CA ASN A 607 -12.83 -22.08 6.97
C ASN A 607 -11.76 -21.26 6.26
N PRO A 608 -10.45 -21.46 6.52
CA PRO A 608 -9.39 -20.67 5.91
C PRO A 608 -9.43 -20.76 4.39
N SER A 609 -9.32 -19.60 3.74
CA SER A 609 -9.32 -19.50 2.27
C SER A 609 -8.12 -18.74 1.73
N GLY A 610 -7.35 -18.06 2.57
CA GLY A 610 -6.20 -17.26 2.17
C GLY A 610 -5.15 -18.12 1.44
N LYS A 611 -4.52 -17.52 0.41
CA LYS A 611 -3.41 -18.15 -0.32
C LYS A 611 -2.23 -17.20 -0.40
N LEU A 612 -1.02 -17.75 -0.29
CA LEU A 612 0.22 -16.97 -0.31
C LEU A 612 0.29 -16.06 -1.55
N PRO A 613 0.42 -14.74 -1.36
CA PRO A 613 0.65 -13.79 -2.44
C PRO A 613 2.14 -13.70 -2.81
N ILE A 614 2.98 -14.39 -2.07
CA ILE A 614 4.43 -14.40 -2.20
C ILE A 614 4.96 -15.80 -1.85
N SER A 615 5.98 -16.24 -2.55
CA SER A 615 6.67 -17.51 -2.31
C SER A 615 7.36 -17.52 -0.94
N TRP A 616 7.28 -18.63 -0.22
CA TRP A 616 7.90 -18.79 1.09
C TRP A 616 9.20 -19.59 0.96
N PRO A 617 10.38 -19.03 1.27
CA PRO A 617 11.66 -19.72 1.14
C PRO A 617 11.82 -20.86 2.18
N THR A 618 12.67 -21.83 1.89
CA THR A 618 12.92 -22.99 2.78
C THR A 618 13.61 -22.62 4.07
N ASP A 619 14.45 -21.57 4.06
CA ASP A 619 15.11 -21.05 5.25
C ASP A 619 15.48 -19.56 5.07
N ALA A 620 15.93 -18.93 6.16
CA ALA A 620 16.28 -17.53 6.17
C ALA A 620 17.47 -17.19 5.27
N ALA A 621 18.45 -18.07 5.18
CA ALA A 621 19.63 -17.86 4.34
C ALA A 621 19.26 -17.80 2.86
N LYS A 622 18.23 -18.53 2.42
CA LYS A 622 17.73 -18.57 1.05
C LYS A 622 16.88 -17.36 0.67
N VAL A 623 16.42 -16.58 1.64
CA VAL A 623 15.73 -15.32 1.36
C VAL A 623 16.65 -14.31 0.71
N GLY A 624 17.94 -14.37 0.96
CA GLY A 624 18.93 -13.45 0.42
C GLY A 624 20.33 -14.00 0.25
N GLY A 625 20.56 -15.27 0.52
CA GLY A 625 21.88 -15.85 0.67
C GLY A 625 22.42 -16.62 -0.53
N ASP A 626 23.68 -16.95 -0.43
CA ASP A 626 24.41 -17.77 -1.36
C ASP A 626 23.98 -19.23 -1.35
N PHE A 627 24.32 -19.92 -2.43
CA PHE A 627 24.15 -21.34 -2.60
C PHE A 627 24.81 -22.17 -1.47
N ASP A 628 25.94 -21.74 -0.96
CA ASP A 628 26.68 -22.41 0.12
C ASP A 628 26.46 -21.80 1.50
N GLY A 629 25.65 -20.74 1.61
CA GLY A 629 25.34 -20.08 2.88
C GLY A 629 26.47 -19.23 3.46
N THR A 630 27.53 -18.96 2.70
CA THR A 630 28.71 -18.23 3.20
C THR A 630 28.66 -16.74 3.03
N ALA A 631 27.94 -16.22 2.03
CA ALA A 631 27.68 -14.79 1.85
C ALA A 631 26.40 -14.52 1.06
N PRO A 632 25.70 -13.41 1.27
CA PRO A 632 24.52 -13.06 0.48
C PRO A 632 24.89 -12.80 -0.98
N SER A 633 24.30 -13.56 -1.91
CA SER A 633 24.42 -13.25 -3.33
C SER A 633 23.40 -12.16 -3.72
N PRO A 634 23.82 -11.07 -4.35
CA PRO A 634 22.91 -10.03 -4.80
C PRO A 634 21.84 -10.55 -5.76
N LEU A 635 22.15 -11.60 -6.50
CA LEU A 635 21.26 -12.19 -7.51
C LEU A 635 20.54 -13.44 -7.02
N GLY A 636 20.98 -14.04 -5.91
CA GLY A 636 20.48 -15.33 -5.40
C GLY A 636 20.67 -16.47 -6.41
N ASP A 637 21.09 -17.64 -5.94
CA ASP A 637 21.40 -18.78 -6.83
C ASP A 637 20.15 -19.61 -7.18
N GLN A 638 19.00 -19.31 -6.53
CA GLN A 638 17.74 -20.00 -6.78
C GLN A 638 16.67 -19.05 -7.24
N PRO A 639 15.79 -19.46 -8.17
CA PRO A 639 14.55 -18.75 -8.43
C PRO A 639 13.74 -18.60 -7.14
N LYS A 640 13.58 -17.38 -6.67
CA LYS A 640 12.87 -17.06 -5.42
C LYS A 640 11.39 -16.91 -5.64
N PHE A 641 10.99 -16.56 -6.86
CA PHE A 641 9.62 -16.23 -7.20
C PHE A 641 9.10 -17.13 -8.29
N PHE A 642 7.79 -17.35 -8.28
CA PHE A 642 7.09 -18.30 -9.13
C PHE A 642 7.36 -18.12 -10.64
N ASP A 643 7.47 -16.89 -11.11
CA ASP A 643 7.72 -16.55 -12.51
C ASP A 643 9.18 -16.14 -12.80
N GLN A 644 10.08 -16.37 -11.87
CA GLN A 644 11.50 -16.10 -12.07
C GLN A 644 12.06 -17.10 -13.06
N LEU A 645 12.85 -16.59 -14.03
CA LEU A 645 13.49 -17.44 -15.01
C LEU A 645 14.50 -18.37 -14.34
N THR A 646 14.43 -19.65 -14.72
CA THR A 646 15.40 -20.66 -14.28
C THR A 646 16.50 -20.78 -15.32
N GLY A 647 17.76 -20.79 -14.88
CA GLY A 647 18.88 -21.04 -15.77
C GLY A 647 18.92 -22.47 -16.32
N THR A 648 19.85 -22.74 -17.24
CA THR A 648 20.08 -24.08 -17.83
C THR A 648 20.86 -25.01 -16.92
N GLY A 649 21.29 -24.57 -15.74
CA GLY A 649 22.03 -25.38 -14.78
C GLY A 649 21.21 -26.54 -14.24
N SER A 650 21.84 -27.69 -14.07
CA SER A 650 21.26 -28.86 -13.41
C SER A 650 21.87 -29.04 -12.03
N GLY A 651 21.05 -29.05 -10.99
CA GLY A 651 21.50 -29.29 -9.63
C GLY A 651 20.58 -28.66 -8.59
N PRO A 652 20.81 -28.99 -7.29
CA PRO A 652 20.06 -28.33 -6.23
C PRO A 652 20.40 -26.83 -6.26
N GLY A 653 19.43 -25.98 -6.39
CA GLY A 653 19.63 -24.53 -6.43
C GLY A 653 19.27 -23.86 -7.75
N HIS A 654 19.12 -24.60 -8.83
CA HIS A 654 18.72 -24.03 -10.12
C HIS A 654 17.21 -24.11 -10.38
N ALA A 655 16.44 -24.76 -9.52
CA ALA A 655 14.99 -24.90 -9.63
C ALA A 655 14.28 -24.06 -8.57
N TYR A 656 13.11 -23.53 -8.94
CA TYR A 656 12.21 -22.93 -7.96
C TYR A 656 11.75 -24.01 -6.96
N ASN A 657 12.18 -23.89 -5.72
CA ASN A 657 11.95 -24.87 -4.66
C ASN A 657 11.66 -24.20 -3.31
N PRO A 658 10.55 -23.47 -3.18
CA PRO A 658 10.16 -22.84 -1.93
C PRO A 658 9.67 -23.88 -0.90
N LEU A 659 9.60 -23.49 0.37
CA LEU A 659 8.91 -24.26 1.42
C LEU A 659 7.41 -24.33 1.10
N TYR A 660 6.84 -23.18 0.70
CA TYR A 660 5.48 -23.08 0.20
C TYR A 660 5.46 -22.20 -1.05
N PRO A 661 4.94 -22.68 -2.18
CA PRO A 661 4.91 -21.90 -3.41
C PRO A 661 3.88 -20.78 -3.38
N PHE A 662 4.06 -19.80 -4.27
CA PHE A 662 3.03 -18.79 -4.56
C PHE A 662 1.68 -19.46 -4.84
N GLY A 663 0.62 -18.92 -4.26
CA GLY A 663 -0.75 -19.43 -4.41
C GLY A 663 -1.09 -20.62 -3.51
N PHE A 664 -0.15 -21.09 -2.66
CA PHE A 664 -0.41 -22.15 -1.71
C PHE A 664 -1.22 -21.67 -0.50
N GLY A 665 -2.10 -22.55 0.00
CA GLY A 665 -2.87 -22.35 1.22
C GLY A 665 -3.88 -23.46 1.38
N LEU A 666 -3.97 -24.04 2.58
CA LEU A 666 -4.87 -25.16 2.91
C LEU A 666 -6.26 -24.66 3.30
N SER A 667 -7.20 -25.60 3.32
CA SER A 667 -8.60 -25.40 3.74
C SER A 667 -9.03 -26.58 4.62
N TYR A 668 -10.09 -26.41 5.41
CA TYR A 668 -10.72 -27.51 6.15
C TYR A 668 -11.59 -28.41 5.25
N THR A 669 -11.69 -28.07 3.96
CA THR A 669 -12.35 -28.87 2.94
C THR A 669 -11.44 -29.12 1.75
N THR A 670 -11.86 -29.94 0.82
CA THR A 670 -11.10 -30.25 -0.40
C THR A 670 -11.88 -29.88 -1.64
N PHE A 671 -11.14 -29.43 -2.66
CA PHE A 671 -11.74 -29.05 -3.94
C PHE A 671 -11.16 -29.90 -5.08
N GLN A 672 -11.98 -30.14 -6.08
CA GLN A 672 -11.61 -30.82 -7.33
C GLN A 672 -12.01 -29.95 -8.52
N HIS A 673 -11.08 -29.79 -9.45
CA HIS A 673 -11.33 -29.10 -10.72
C HIS A 673 -11.62 -30.13 -11.82
N SER A 674 -12.50 -29.75 -12.76
CA SER A 674 -12.84 -30.59 -13.91
C SER A 674 -13.42 -29.73 -15.05
N GLU A 675 -13.66 -30.36 -16.20
CA GLU A 675 -14.34 -29.76 -17.35
C GLU A 675 -13.69 -28.47 -17.86
N LEU A 676 -12.33 -28.40 -17.86
CA LEU A 676 -11.60 -27.26 -18.35
C LEU A 676 -11.86 -27.03 -19.85
N LYS A 677 -12.29 -25.80 -20.20
CA LYS A 677 -12.51 -25.33 -21.57
C LYS A 677 -11.83 -23.97 -21.76
N VAL A 678 -11.08 -23.83 -22.85
CA VAL A 678 -10.43 -22.60 -23.27
C VAL A 678 -10.78 -22.31 -24.73
N PRO A 679 -10.75 -21.03 -25.19
CA PRO A 679 -10.85 -20.74 -26.62
C PRO A 679 -9.69 -21.42 -27.38
N SER A 680 -9.94 -22.04 -28.49
CA SER A 680 -8.86 -22.67 -29.31
C SER A 680 -7.94 -21.62 -29.93
N ARG A 681 -8.45 -20.38 -30.14
CA ARG A 681 -7.70 -19.25 -30.72
C ARG A 681 -8.06 -17.95 -30.03
N MET A 682 -7.11 -17.04 -30.00
CA MET A 682 -7.25 -15.68 -29.41
C MET A 682 -6.42 -14.68 -30.20
N SER A 683 -6.92 -13.45 -30.37
CA SER A 683 -6.12 -12.34 -30.92
C SER A 683 -5.11 -11.84 -29.89
N ALA A 684 -3.94 -11.40 -30.35
CA ALA A 684 -2.90 -10.77 -29.50
C ALA A 684 -3.41 -9.53 -28.73
N ASN A 685 -4.40 -8.82 -29.25
CA ASN A 685 -5.04 -7.69 -28.58
C ASN A 685 -6.39 -8.04 -27.95
N GLY A 686 -6.71 -9.32 -27.85
CA GLY A 686 -8.01 -9.82 -27.42
C GLY A 686 -8.09 -10.22 -25.95
N SER A 687 -9.11 -11.00 -25.65
CA SER A 687 -9.27 -11.65 -24.36
C SER A 687 -9.86 -13.05 -24.53
N GLY A 688 -9.46 -13.96 -23.64
CA GLY A 688 -9.99 -15.30 -23.55
C GLY A 688 -10.90 -15.47 -22.34
N THR A 689 -11.83 -16.42 -22.41
CA THR A 689 -12.64 -16.86 -21.27
C THR A 689 -12.37 -18.34 -21.02
N VAL A 690 -11.83 -18.62 -19.86
CA VAL A 690 -11.61 -19.97 -19.34
C VAL A 690 -12.85 -20.39 -18.58
N ARG A 691 -13.31 -21.64 -18.78
CA ARG A 691 -14.40 -22.22 -18.01
C ARG A 691 -13.98 -23.57 -17.45
N PHE A 692 -14.37 -23.81 -16.20
CA PHE A 692 -14.11 -25.07 -15.51
C PHE A 692 -15.12 -25.24 -14.38
N LYS A 693 -15.21 -26.48 -13.88
CA LYS A 693 -16.07 -26.81 -12.76
C LYS A 693 -15.23 -26.96 -11.49
N VAL A 694 -15.66 -26.33 -10.39
CA VAL A 694 -15.13 -26.52 -9.05
C VAL A 694 -16.13 -27.31 -8.23
N THR A 695 -15.71 -28.41 -7.64
CA THR A 695 -16.50 -29.27 -6.75
C THR A 695 -15.87 -29.26 -5.37
N ASN A 696 -16.64 -28.91 -4.34
CA ASN A 696 -16.24 -29.14 -2.97
C ASN A 696 -16.48 -30.60 -2.62
N THR A 697 -15.41 -31.36 -2.45
CA THR A 697 -15.46 -32.81 -2.19
C THR A 697 -15.46 -33.17 -0.70
N GLY A 698 -15.34 -32.19 0.16
CA GLY A 698 -15.34 -32.35 1.62
C GLY A 698 -16.72 -32.10 2.24
N THR A 699 -16.72 -32.01 3.56
CA THR A 699 -17.93 -31.91 4.41
C THR A 699 -18.21 -30.51 4.98
N VAL A 700 -17.33 -29.54 4.70
CA VAL A 700 -17.42 -28.17 5.20
C VAL A 700 -17.55 -27.21 4.01
N ASP A 701 -18.40 -26.21 4.14
CA ASP A 701 -18.48 -25.11 3.17
C ASP A 701 -17.13 -24.40 3.05
N GLY A 702 -16.75 -24.01 1.84
CA GLY A 702 -15.46 -23.36 1.66
C GLY A 702 -15.39 -22.48 0.43
N THR A 703 -14.35 -21.67 0.40
CA THR A 703 -14.01 -20.83 -0.76
C THR A 703 -12.73 -21.34 -1.38
N ASP A 704 -12.79 -21.71 -2.65
CA ASP A 704 -11.61 -22.03 -3.45
C ASP A 704 -11.09 -20.80 -4.17
N ILE A 705 -9.78 -20.57 -4.12
CA ILE A 705 -9.07 -19.59 -4.93
C ILE A 705 -8.33 -20.36 -6.01
N VAL A 706 -8.68 -20.08 -7.26
CA VAL A 706 -8.13 -20.79 -8.42
C VAL A 706 -7.30 -19.83 -9.27
N PRO A 707 -5.96 -19.87 -9.13
CA PRO A 707 -5.05 -19.20 -10.05
C PRO A 707 -5.09 -19.84 -11.44
N VAL A 708 -5.06 -19.04 -12.48
CA VAL A 708 -5.00 -19.49 -13.88
C VAL A 708 -3.64 -19.12 -14.44
N TYR A 709 -2.89 -20.10 -14.84
CA TYR A 709 -1.54 -19.94 -15.36
C TYR A 709 -1.47 -20.21 -16.86
N VAL A 710 -0.44 -19.68 -17.50
CA VAL A 710 -0.10 -19.96 -18.88
C VAL A 710 1.39 -20.29 -18.99
N ASN A 711 1.69 -21.33 -19.73
CA ASN A 711 3.02 -21.69 -20.19
C ASN A 711 3.11 -21.41 -21.69
N ARG A 712 4.24 -20.89 -22.16
CA ARG A 712 4.60 -20.78 -23.57
C ARG A 712 5.71 -21.77 -23.88
N PRO A 713 5.44 -22.91 -24.56
CA PRO A 713 6.41 -23.97 -24.77
C PRO A 713 7.60 -23.54 -25.64
N ILE A 714 7.37 -22.62 -26.60
CA ILE A 714 8.40 -22.10 -27.51
C ILE A 714 8.17 -20.60 -27.69
N GLY A 715 9.20 -19.79 -27.49
CA GLY A 715 9.19 -18.34 -27.65
C GLY A 715 10.49 -17.83 -28.24
N ASP A 716 10.50 -16.57 -28.66
CA ASP A 716 11.71 -15.89 -29.18
C ASP A 716 12.63 -15.44 -28.05
N THR A 717 12.09 -15.35 -26.81
CA THR A 717 12.80 -15.00 -25.59
C THR A 717 12.55 -16.08 -24.54
N VAL A 718 13.39 -16.11 -23.50
CA VAL A 718 13.18 -17.00 -22.35
C VAL A 718 11.93 -16.57 -21.62
N THR A 719 11.03 -17.53 -21.37
CA THR A 719 9.76 -17.29 -20.65
C THR A 719 9.73 -18.05 -19.33
N PRO A 720 8.98 -17.58 -18.31
CA PRO A 720 8.76 -18.34 -17.10
C PRO A 720 8.12 -19.70 -17.37
N THR A 721 8.41 -20.70 -16.53
CA THR A 721 7.76 -22.00 -16.57
C THR A 721 6.25 -21.89 -16.55
N GLN A 722 5.72 -20.99 -15.73
CA GLN A 722 4.32 -20.60 -15.69
C GLN A 722 4.21 -19.12 -15.35
N ARG A 723 3.20 -18.46 -15.89
CA ARG A 723 2.84 -17.07 -15.61
C ARG A 723 1.39 -16.99 -15.17
N LEU A 724 1.11 -16.30 -14.08
CA LEU A 724 -0.27 -15.98 -13.69
C LEU A 724 -0.89 -15.04 -14.72
N VAL A 725 -2.08 -15.36 -15.22
CA VAL A 725 -2.81 -14.53 -16.19
C VAL A 725 -4.19 -14.10 -15.69
N ALA A 726 -4.76 -14.84 -14.74
CA ALA A 726 -6.02 -14.52 -14.08
C ALA A 726 -6.16 -15.33 -12.79
N PHE A 727 -7.19 -15.03 -12.02
CA PHE A 727 -7.60 -15.80 -10.85
C PHE A 727 -9.08 -15.60 -10.56
N THR A 728 -9.63 -16.45 -9.69
CA THR A 728 -11.01 -16.31 -9.22
C THR A 728 -11.18 -16.88 -7.83
N ARG A 729 -12.14 -16.33 -7.06
CA ARG A 729 -12.63 -16.87 -5.78
C ARG A 729 -14.00 -17.49 -6.00
N VAL A 730 -14.21 -18.68 -5.47
CA VAL A 730 -15.46 -19.44 -5.66
C VAL A 730 -15.90 -20.04 -4.33
N ALA A 731 -16.93 -19.51 -3.72
CA ALA A 731 -17.57 -20.15 -2.58
C ALA A 731 -18.41 -21.32 -3.05
N VAL A 732 -18.16 -22.52 -2.50
CA VAL A 732 -18.85 -23.77 -2.85
C VAL A 732 -19.25 -24.50 -1.57
N LYS A 733 -20.55 -24.84 -1.44
CA LYS A 733 -21.02 -25.60 -0.30
C LYS A 733 -20.53 -27.04 -0.32
N ALA A 734 -20.45 -27.66 0.84
CA ALA A 734 -20.07 -29.04 1.00
C ALA A 734 -20.85 -29.95 0.04
N GLY A 735 -20.15 -30.77 -0.75
CA GLY A 735 -20.74 -31.68 -1.73
C GLY A 735 -21.31 -31.03 -3.00
N GLU A 736 -21.30 -29.67 -3.10
CA GLU A 736 -21.82 -28.97 -4.29
C GLU A 736 -20.72 -28.73 -5.34
N SER A 737 -21.16 -28.39 -6.54
CA SER A 737 -20.30 -27.98 -7.66
C SER A 737 -20.78 -26.68 -8.26
N LYS A 738 -19.83 -25.85 -8.76
CA LYS A 738 -20.11 -24.61 -9.51
C LYS A 738 -19.33 -24.57 -10.81
N MET A 739 -19.97 -24.13 -11.88
CA MET A 739 -19.32 -23.74 -13.12
C MET A 739 -18.78 -22.35 -12.99
N VAL A 740 -17.52 -22.16 -13.33
CA VAL A 740 -16.78 -20.90 -13.19
C VAL A 740 -16.36 -20.41 -14.58
N SER A 741 -16.40 -19.11 -14.77
CA SER A 741 -15.90 -18.46 -15.98
C SER A 741 -14.94 -17.33 -15.57
N VAL A 742 -13.69 -17.40 -16.03
CA VAL A 742 -12.65 -16.42 -15.75
C VAL A 742 -12.17 -15.82 -17.06
N ARG A 743 -12.16 -14.50 -17.13
CA ARG A 743 -11.66 -13.78 -18.31
C ARG A 743 -10.22 -13.34 -18.06
N PHE A 744 -9.36 -13.54 -19.04
CA PHE A 744 -8.01 -12.96 -19.06
C PHE A 744 -7.78 -12.16 -20.34
N LYS A 745 -6.95 -11.13 -20.25
CA LYS A 745 -6.54 -10.32 -21.41
C LYS A 745 -5.27 -10.94 -22.02
N ALA A 746 -5.16 -10.90 -23.34
CA ALA A 746 -3.94 -11.31 -24.02
C ALA A 746 -2.71 -10.51 -23.53
N SER A 747 -2.88 -9.24 -23.18
CA SER A 747 -1.81 -8.40 -22.65
C SER A 747 -1.08 -8.99 -21.41
N ALA A 748 -1.74 -9.87 -20.64
CA ALA A 748 -1.09 -10.61 -19.56
C ALA A 748 0.00 -11.61 -20.04
N LEU A 749 0.04 -11.90 -21.35
CA LEU A 749 1.04 -12.72 -22.01
C LEU A 749 2.17 -11.87 -22.63
N GLY A 750 2.07 -10.55 -22.53
CA GLY A 750 3.01 -9.62 -23.18
C GLY A 750 4.43 -9.76 -22.63
N GLU A 751 5.39 -9.66 -23.53
CA GLU A 751 6.82 -9.62 -23.25
C GLU A 751 7.48 -8.54 -24.08
N THR A 752 8.49 -7.89 -23.51
CA THR A 752 9.36 -7.00 -24.27
C THR A 752 10.33 -7.86 -25.07
N ALA A 753 9.94 -8.17 -26.30
CA ALA A 753 10.76 -8.98 -27.18
C ALA A 753 11.86 -8.16 -27.84
N GLY A 754 12.99 -8.80 -28.14
CA GLY A 754 14.14 -8.20 -28.79
C GLY A 754 15.46 -8.74 -28.28
N ASP A 755 16.52 -8.04 -28.55
CA ASP A 755 17.87 -8.37 -28.07
C ASP A 755 18.08 -7.79 -26.64
N ILE A 756 19.30 -7.89 -26.14
CA ILE A 756 19.73 -7.47 -24.80
C ILE A 756 19.41 -6.01 -24.47
N ASP A 757 19.27 -5.16 -25.46
CA ASP A 757 18.91 -3.73 -25.35
C ASP A 757 17.41 -3.44 -25.48
N ALA A 758 16.56 -4.47 -25.55
CA ALA A 758 15.13 -4.31 -25.71
C ALA A 758 14.51 -3.47 -24.58
N SER A 759 13.78 -2.43 -24.93
CA SER A 759 13.22 -1.45 -23.98
C SER A 759 11.78 -1.01 -24.30
N GLY A 760 11.20 -1.54 -25.37
CA GLY A 760 9.84 -1.19 -25.81
C GLY A 760 8.74 -1.78 -24.92
N PRO A 761 7.49 -1.29 -25.09
CA PRO A 761 6.35 -1.84 -24.36
C PRO A 761 6.13 -3.33 -24.70
N PRO A 762 5.58 -4.13 -23.74
CA PRO A 762 5.37 -5.55 -23.96
C PRO A 762 4.40 -5.80 -25.12
N THR A 763 4.72 -6.80 -25.94
CA THR A 763 3.88 -7.28 -27.04
C THR A 763 3.56 -8.75 -26.85
N VAL A 764 2.37 -9.16 -27.29
CA VAL A 764 1.96 -10.57 -27.22
C VAL A 764 2.45 -11.29 -28.47
N GLN A 765 3.30 -12.27 -28.29
CA GLN A 765 3.87 -13.03 -29.39
C GLN A 765 2.85 -14.03 -29.94
N PRO A 766 2.67 -14.15 -31.29
CA PRO A 766 1.87 -15.23 -31.87
C PRO A 766 2.48 -16.60 -31.57
N GLY A 767 1.64 -17.63 -31.53
CA GLY A 767 2.10 -19.00 -31.30
C GLY A 767 1.19 -19.80 -30.37
N ASP A 768 1.66 -20.97 -29.97
CA ASP A 768 0.93 -21.90 -29.13
C ASP A 768 1.24 -21.64 -27.65
N TYR A 769 0.20 -21.71 -26.84
CA TYR A 769 0.22 -21.55 -25.41
C TYR A 769 -0.52 -22.68 -24.72
N VAL A 770 -0.16 -22.97 -23.47
CA VAL A 770 -0.84 -23.97 -22.64
C VAL A 770 -1.37 -23.29 -21.41
N LEU A 771 -2.69 -23.24 -21.27
CA LEU A 771 -3.34 -22.79 -20.04
C LEU A 771 -3.32 -23.94 -19.03
N GLN A 772 -3.09 -23.62 -17.77
CA GLN A 772 -2.92 -24.58 -16.68
C GLN A 772 -3.65 -24.12 -15.43
N LEU A 773 -4.30 -25.05 -14.76
CA LEU A 773 -4.73 -24.95 -13.37
C LEU A 773 -3.82 -25.87 -12.57
N ASN A 774 -3.23 -25.36 -11.47
CA ASN A 774 -2.33 -26.16 -10.64
C ASN A 774 -3.07 -26.79 -9.47
N LYS A 775 -2.54 -27.92 -8.99
CA LYS A 775 -2.91 -28.46 -7.69
C LYS A 775 -2.45 -27.53 -6.57
N ASN A 776 -3.22 -27.49 -5.50
CA ASN A 776 -2.86 -26.77 -4.29
C ASN A 776 -1.98 -27.67 -3.40
N THR A 777 -0.72 -27.82 -3.77
CA THR A 777 0.27 -28.64 -3.07
C THR A 777 1.55 -27.84 -2.81
N THR A 778 2.44 -28.37 -1.98
CA THR A 778 3.76 -27.79 -1.75
C THR A 778 4.74 -28.04 -2.91
N THR A 779 4.37 -28.90 -3.88
CA THR A 779 5.16 -29.12 -5.08
C THR A 779 4.87 -28.01 -6.09
N PRO A 780 5.85 -27.18 -6.45
CA PRO A 780 5.66 -26.13 -7.44
C PRO A 780 5.28 -26.68 -8.82
N TYR A 781 4.48 -25.93 -9.56
CA TYR A 781 4.08 -26.22 -10.94
C TYR A 781 3.36 -27.56 -11.15
N GLU A 782 2.82 -28.17 -10.10
CA GLU A 782 2.07 -29.42 -10.22
C GLU A 782 0.72 -29.14 -10.88
N VAL A 783 0.61 -29.48 -12.16
CA VAL A 783 -0.58 -29.22 -13.00
C VAL A 783 -1.71 -30.20 -12.66
N ASP A 784 -2.91 -29.64 -12.41
CA ASP A 784 -4.16 -30.40 -12.26
C ASP A 784 -4.85 -30.58 -13.62
N LEU A 785 -5.11 -29.46 -14.29
CA LEU A 785 -5.75 -29.47 -15.62
C LEU A 785 -4.98 -28.54 -16.59
N SER A 786 -4.93 -28.94 -17.87
CA SER A 786 -4.32 -28.11 -18.91
C SER A 786 -5.09 -28.17 -20.23
N ALA A 787 -4.99 -27.10 -21.02
CA ALA A 787 -5.55 -27.02 -22.34
C ALA A 787 -4.74 -26.07 -23.25
N LYS A 788 -4.59 -26.44 -24.52
CA LYS A 788 -3.86 -25.68 -25.53
C LYS A 788 -4.74 -24.59 -26.17
N PHE A 789 -4.14 -23.47 -26.54
CA PHE A 789 -4.73 -22.44 -27.39
C PHE A 789 -3.65 -21.76 -28.21
N THR A 790 -4.04 -21.09 -29.29
CA THR A 790 -3.12 -20.37 -30.19
C THR A 790 -3.44 -18.86 -30.14
N VAL A 791 -2.43 -18.03 -30.03
CA VAL A 791 -2.54 -16.58 -30.24
C VAL A 791 -2.13 -16.26 -31.69
N ASN A 792 -2.97 -15.46 -32.37
CA ASN A 792 -2.74 -15.06 -33.77
C ASN A 792 -2.31 -13.60 -33.84
#